data_81e3005f88e73eea89d38da9d9bcfb99
#
_entry.id   81e3005f88e73eea89d38da9d9bcfb99
#
_cell.length_a   1.000
_cell.length_b   1.000
_cell.length_c   1.000
_cell.angle_alpha   90.00
_cell.angle_beta   90.00
_cell.angle_gamma   90.00
#
_symmetry.space_group_name_H-M   'P 1'
#
loop_
_entity.id
_entity.type
_entity.pdbx_description
1 polymer ?
#
loop_
_entity_poly.entity_id
_entity_poly.type
_entity_poly.pdbx_seq_one_letter_code
_entity_poly.pdbx_strand_id
1 'polypeptide(L)'
;MIKLHDLPVLWTGGAVREATPTMAAAREKTMACRILRAHNRDNGDGLLHLTFDSLISHDITYVGVIQTAKASGLTEFPVPYVLTNCHNSLCAVGGTINADDHAFGLSAAVKYGGDYVPANQAVIHQYAREMLAGCGKMVLGSDSHTRYGALGTLGVGEGGGEIVKQLLRNTYDLAAPQVILVHVTGRPRHGVGPHDVAIALCGAVYKNGFVKNKVLEFVGDGIGRLSMDYRIGIDVMTTETACLTSIWETDGAVQDYLALHGRAEDFAPLHPEDGAYYDGLIELDLSAIEPMAALPFHPSEAVTLRELIADPGDILREVEKRAADQFGGKVQLHLTDKVKGGKLHVEQGVIAGCAGGLYDNIAEAAAILDGCDVGSGNFDFSVYPPSVPVELELVENGVSARLLRAGAVCKPCFCGPCFGAGDVPANDALSIRHTTRNFPNREGSKPGDGQLSGVILMDARSIAATARNHGVLTSAADVDYDAPSPAERRFDASVYDKRVYRGFGHPQPDAPLQYGPNIAEWPAIPALSDDLLLQVASVLRDEVTTTDELIPSGETSSYRSNPMKLAQFTLSRRDPDYVPRAKAAAALESARAAGEVPAVLADTLHALGLDTRSLSRLHIGSVIFANKPGDGSAREQAASCQRVLGGSANICYEFATKRYRSNCVNWGLLPFTLAADDSFDGVPGDFIYVPEVREKVARGDEEIPAVLLHDGRKTDLLLYLKNTNAEERELLLRGCLINYYAAKAVN
;
A
#
# COMPACT_ATOMS: atom_id res chain seq x y z
N MET A 1 21.44 -15.94 6.16
CA MET A 1 21.82 -14.89 5.18
C MET A 1 20.93 -15.09 3.95
N ILE A 2 20.57 -14.01 3.28
CA ILE A 2 19.77 -14.06 2.07
C ILE A 2 20.69 -14.04 0.85
N LYS A 3 20.47 -14.95 -0.10
CA LYS A 3 21.19 -14.97 -1.38
C LYS A 3 20.19 -14.95 -2.52
N LEU A 4 20.49 -14.19 -3.57
CA LEU A 4 19.66 -14.02 -4.76
C LEU A 4 20.32 -14.75 -5.95
N HIS A 5 19.51 -15.46 -6.73
CA HIS A 5 19.94 -16.14 -7.94
C HIS A 5 19.00 -15.74 -9.08
N ASP A 6 19.52 -15.03 -10.07
CA ASP A 6 18.78 -14.56 -11.24
C ASP A 6 18.48 -15.66 -12.27
N LEU A 7 19.16 -16.80 -12.18
CA LEU A 7 18.92 -17.90 -13.08
C LEU A 7 17.70 -18.71 -12.64
N PRO A 8 16.93 -19.23 -13.62
CA PRO A 8 15.77 -20.04 -13.31
C PRO A 8 16.14 -21.35 -12.62
N VAL A 9 15.21 -21.87 -11.82
CA VAL A 9 15.37 -23.13 -11.09
C VAL A 9 14.14 -24.02 -11.20
N LEU A 10 14.33 -25.31 -10.96
CA LEU A 10 13.26 -26.30 -10.76
C LEU A 10 13.21 -26.71 -9.28
N TRP A 11 11.99 -26.90 -8.80
CA TRP A 11 11.75 -27.60 -7.54
C TRP A 11 11.44 -29.06 -7.84
N THR A 12 12.34 -29.98 -7.50
CA THR A 12 12.21 -31.41 -7.82
C THR A 12 12.69 -32.27 -6.65
N GLY A 13 11.84 -33.20 -6.21
CA GLY A 13 12.16 -34.13 -5.12
C GLY A 13 12.47 -33.41 -3.80
N GLY A 14 11.85 -32.27 -3.52
CA GLY A 14 12.11 -31.45 -2.33
C GLY A 14 13.42 -30.68 -2.36
N ALA A 15 14.03 -30.49 -3.53
CA ALA A 15 15.31 -29.79 -3.69
C ALA A 15 15.32 -28.85 -4.90
N VAL A 16 16.15 -27.82 -4.82
CA VAL A 16 16.41 -26.89 -5.91
C VAL A 16 17.37 -27.52 -6.92
N ARG A 17 17.05 -27.38 -8.22
CA ARG A 17 17.85 -27.81 -9.36
C ARG A 17 17.98 -26.69 -10.38
N GLU A 18 19.05 -26.69 -11.16
CA GLU A 18 19.20 -25.75 -12.27
C GLU A 18 18.13 -25.97 -13.34
N ALA A 19 17.65 -24.87 -13.94
CA ALA A 19 16.70 -24.89 -15.04
C ALA A 19 17.19 -24.04 -16.21
N THR A 20 16.55 -24.21 -17.36
CA THR A 20 16.75 -23.34 -18.51
C THR A 20 15.44 -22.65 -18.88
N PRO A 21 15.47 -21.48 -19.53
CA PRO A 21 14.25 -20.76 -19.95
C PRO A 21 13.30 -21.59 -20.84
N THR A 22 13.80 -22.61 -21.53
CA THR A 22 12.99 -23.53 -22.34
C THR A 22 12.03 -24.39 -21.51
N MET A 23 12.24 -24.47 -20.19
CA MET A 23 11.38 -25.21 -19.25
C MET A 23 10.27 -24.34 -18.66
N ALA A 24 10.14 -23.06 -19.07
CA ALA A 24 9.19 -22.09 -18.48
C ALA A 24 7.72 -22.54 -18.52
N ALA A 25 7.33 -23.45 -19.43
CA ALA A 25 5.99 -24.05 -19.42
C ALA A 25 5.67 -24.75 -18.08
N ALA A 26 6.67 -25.28 -17.38
CA ALA A 26 6.49 -25.93 -16.08
C ALA A 26 6.23 -24.94 -14.92
N ARG A 27 6.18 -23.61 -15.18
CA ARG A 27 5.70 -22.61 -14.22
C ARG A 27 4.26 -22.89 -13.78
N GLU A 28 3.46 -23.49 -14.67
CA GLU A 28 2.09 -23.92 -14.36
C GLU A 28 1.98 -24.87 -13.16
N LYS A 29 3.07 -25.52 -12.76
CA LYS A 29 3.17 -26.42 -11.61
C LYS A 29 3.39 -25.70 -10.29
N THR A 30 3.65 -24.39 -10.30
CA THR A 30 3.76 -23.58 -9.07
C THR A 30 2.39 -23.43 -8.41
N MET A 31 2.36 -23.24 -7.09
CA MET A 31 1.12 -22.96 -6.36
C MET A 31 0.44 -21.72 -6.89
N ALA A 32 1.20 -20.65 -7.08
CA ALA A 32 0.71 -19.37 -7.59
C ALA A 32 0.00 -19.52 -8.94
N CYS A 33 0.63 -20.15 -9.92
CA CYS A 33 0.03 -20.31 -11.26
C CYS A 33 -1.22 -21.19 -11.24
N ARG A 34 -1.27 -22.22 -10.39
CA ARG A 34 -2.47 -23.06 -10.25
C ARG A 34 -3.65 -22.28 -9.67
N ILE A 35 -3.43 -21.44 -8.64
CA ILE A 35 -4.47 -20.59 -8.05
C ILE A 35 -4.91 -19.53 -9.06
N LEU A 36 -3.99 -18.83 -9.72
CA LEU A 36 -4.30 -17.85 -10.75
C LEU A 36 -5.13 -18.45 -11.89
N ARG A 37 -4.78 -19.66 -12.34
CA ARG A 37 -5.55 -20.35 -13.39
C ARG A 37 -6.97 -20.72 -12.96
N ALA A 38 -7.14 -21.14 -11.70
CA ALA A 38 -8.46 -21.50 -11.16
C ALA A 38 -9.42 -20.28 -11.11
N HIS A 39 -8.86 -19.06 -11.01
CA HIS A 39 -9.63 -17.81 -10.95
C HIS A 39 -9.64 -17.03 -12.26
N ASN A 40 -9.04 -17.58 -13.33
CA ASN A 40 -8.97 -16.91 -14.64
C ASN A 40 -10.21 -17.20 -15.49
N ARG A 41 -10.83 -16.14 -15.99
CA ARG A 41 -11.84 -16.19 -17.04
C ARG A 41 -11.16 -16.01 -18.39
N ASP A 42 -10.58 -17.08 -18.93
CA ASP A 42 -9.83 -17.05 -20.18
C ASP A 42 -10.72 -16.54 -21.34
N ASN A 43 -10.26 -15.54 -22.06
CA ASN A 43 -10.90 -15.02 -23.27
C ASN A 43 -10.03 -15.16 -24.53
N GLY A 44 -8.86 -15.79 -24.42
CA GLY A 44 -7.95 -16.12 -25.52
C GLY A 44 -7.05 -14.96 -25.98
N ASP A 45 -6.95 -13.86 -25.23
CA ASP A 45 -6.08 -12.71 -25.58
C ASP A 45 -4.67 -12.81 -24.97
N GLY A 46 -4.40 -13.88 -24.21
CA GLY A 46 -3.10 -14.13 -23.57
C GLY A 46 -2.89 -13.40 -22.23
N LEU A 47 -3.90 -12.70 -21.73
CA LEU A 47 -3.92 -12.11 -20.40
C LEU A 47 -4.63 -13.02 -19.39
N LEU A 48 -4.36 -12.80 -18.12
CA LEU A 48 -5.18 -13.35 -17.05
C LEU A 48 -6.29 -12.35 -16.72
N HIS A 49 -7.54 -12.85 -16.72
CA HIS A 49 -8.76 -12.12 -16.37
C HIS A 49 -9.30 -12.64 -15.04
N LEU A 50 -8.75 -12.14 -13.94
CA LEU A 50 -8.94 -12.72 -12.61
C LEU A 50 -10.23 -12.22 -11.96
N THR A 51 -10.90 -13.16 -11.28
CA THR A 51 -11.97 -12.88 -10.32
C THR A 51 -11.53 -13.29 -8.92
N PHE A 52 -12.16 -12.71 -7.90
CA PHE A 52 -11.79 -12.95 -6.51
C PHE A 52 -12.95 -13.58 -5.73
N ASP A 53 -12.62 -14.41 -4.74
CA ASP A 53 -13.63 -15.06 -3.87
C ASP A 53 -14.25 -14.07 -2.90
N SER A 54 -13.48 -13.05 -2.48
CA SER A 54 -13.96 -12.00 -1.59
C SER A 54 -13.20 -10.69 -1.75
N LEU A 55 -13.85 -9.61 -1.34
CA LEU A 55 -13.31 -8.25 -1.33
C LEU A 55 -13.24 -7.72 0.09
N ILE A 56 -12.27 -6.85 0.39
CA ILE A 56 -12.17 -6.21 1.70
C ILE A 56 -11.66 -4.78 1.59
N SER A 57 -12.28 -3.85 2.32
CA SER A 57 -11.88 -2.43 2.34
C SER A 57 -11.98 -1.85 3.75
N HIS A 58 -11.31 -0.72 3.94
CA HIS A 58 -11.30 0.01 5.20
C HIS A 58 -11.93 1.40 5.08
N ASP A 59 -12.20 2.03 6.21
CA ASP A 59 -12.97 3.28 6.37
C ASP A 59 -12.40 4.50 5.63
N ILE A 60 -11.13 4.52 5.26
CA ILE A 60 -10.60 5.60 4.42
C ILE A 60 -10.67 5.31 2.91
N THR A 61 -11.28 4.20 2.48
CA THR A 61 -11.39 3.82 1.06
C THR A 61 -12.80 3.43 0.63
N TYR A 62 -13.56 2.67 1.44
CA TYR A 62 -14.81 2.07 0.98
C TYR A 62 -15.88 3.10 0.59
N VAL A 63 -15.92 4.30 1.21
CA VAL A 63 -16.91 5.33 0.83
C VAL A 63 -16.72 5.72 -0.63
N GLY A 64 -15.49 6.08 -1.02
CA GLY A 64 -15.16 6.43 -2.41
C GLY A 64 -15.38 5.27 -3.39
N VAL A 65 -15.01 4.05 -2.99
CA VAL A 65 -15.23 2.82 -3.77
C VAL A 65 -16.73 2.63 -4.05
N ILE A 66 -17.56 2.68 -3.00
CA ILE A 66 -19.01 2.46 -3.13
C ILE A 66 -19.67 3.58 -3.92
N GLN A 67 -19.28 4.85 -3.72
CA GLN A 67 -19.78 5.97 -4.51
C GLN A 67 -19.41 5.83 -5.99
N THR A 68 -18.18 5.40 -6.29
CA THR A 68 -17.74 5.14 -7.67
C THR A 68 -18.54 3.99 -8.29
N ALA A 69 -18.69 2.88 -7.57
CA ALA A 69 -19.47 1.74 -8.05
C ALA A 69 -20.95 2.08 -8.24
N LYS A 70 -21.55 2.83 -7.31
CA LYS A 70 -22.92 3.35 -7.40
C LYS A 70 -23.11 4.22 -8.66
N ALA A 71 -22.22 5.17 -8.88
CA ALA A 71 -22.24 6.04 -10.07
C ALA A 71 -22.06 5.25 -11.38
N SER A 72 -21.46 4.05 -11.29
CA SER A 72 -21.22 3.12 -12.39
C SER A 72 -22.33 2.04 -12.56
N GLY A 73 -23.40 2.10 -11.76
CA GLY A 73 -24.56 1.18 -11.90
C GLY A 73 -24.59 0.01 -10.92
N LEU A 74 -23.92 0.07 -9.79
CA LEU A 74 -23.97 -0.97 -8.74
C LEU A 74 -25.39 -1.18 -8.23
N THR A 75 -25.83 -2.45 -8.18
CA THR A 75 -27.14 -2.87 -7.64
C THR A 75 -27.03 -3.71 -6.37
N GLU A 76 -26.01 -4.55 -6.27
CA GLU A 76 -25.70 -5.43 -5.14
C GLU A 76 -24.23 -5.78 -5.11
N PHE A 77 -23.70 -6.25 -3.99
CA PHE A 77 -22.34 -6.81 -3.94
C PHE A 77 -22.35 -8.25 -4.45
N PRO A 78 -21.64 -8.53 -5.56
CA PRO A 78 -21.73 -9.82 -6.26
C PRO A 78 -20.94 -10.95 -5.58
N VAL A 79 -20.02 -10.60 -4.71
CA VAL A 79 -19.15 -11.48 -3.92
C VAL A 79 -19.08 -10.95 -2.49
N PRO A 80 -18.69 -11.76 -1.48
CA PRO A 80 -18.50 -11.27 -0.12
C PRO A 80 -17.63 -10.00 -0.13
N TYR A 81 -18.19 -8.91 0.37
CA TYR A 81 -17.46 -7.63 0.51
C TYR A 81 -17.53 -7.15 1.94
N VAL A 82 -16.37 -7.09 2.59
CA VAL A 82 -16.23 -6.71 3.99
C VAL A 82 -15.75 -5.27 4.11
N LEU A 83 -16.51 -4.46 4.85
CA LEU A 83 -16.22 -3.07 5.17
C LEU A 83 -15.70 -2.98 6.60
N THR A 84 -14.42 -2.65 6.78
CA THR A 84 -13.78 -2.56 8.10
C THR A 84 -13.54 -1.09 8.51
N ASN A 85 -13.58 -0.80 9.80
CA ASN A 85 -13.41 0.54 10.34
C ASN A 85 -12.17 0.60 11.24
N CYS A 86 -10.99 0.42 10.65
CA CYS A 86 -9.76 0.21 11.40
C CYS A 86 -8.69 1.29 11.19
N HIS A 87 -8.82 2.14 10.18
CA HIS A 87 -7.82 3.19 9.91
C HIS A 87 -8.17 4.49 10.65
N ASN A 88 -9.35 5.03 10.46
CA ASN A 88 -9.83 6.16 11.25
C ASN A 88 -10.35 5.72 12.63
N SER A 89 -11.06 4.62 12.71
CA SER A 89 -11.58 4.00 13.95
C SER A 89 -12.17 4.99 14.97
N LEU A 90 -12.72 6.10 14.52
CA LEU A 90 -13.19 7.23 15.36
C LEU A 90 -12.08 7.94 16.15
N CYS A 91 -10.81 7.67 15.87
CA CYS A 91 -9.67 8.19 16.65
C CYS A 91 -8.93 9.34 15.96
N ALA A 92 -9.02 9.48 14.62
CA ALA A 92 -8.09 10.29 13.86
C ALA A 92 -8.37 11.80 13.89
N VAL A 93 -9.63 12.24 13.96
CA VAL A 93 -10.00 13.67 13.84
C VAL A 93 -11.19 14.00 14.77
N GLY A 94 -11.24 15.21 15.26
CA GLY A 94 -12.42 15.75 15.93
C GLY A 94 -13.60 15.98 14.97
N GLY A 95 -14.83 16.03 15.49
CA GLY A 95 -16.05 16.18 14.71
C GLY A 95 -16.69 14.85 14.28
N THR A 96 -17.71 14.92 13.44
CA THR A 96 -18.56 13.76 13.08
C THR A 96 -18.05 12.98 11.88
N ILE A 97 -17.04 13.47 11.15
CA ILE A 97 -16.59 12.97 9.84
C ILE A 97 -16.40 11.45 9.82
N ASN A 98 -15.66 10.91 10.78
CA ASN A 98 -15.38 9.46 10.80
C ASN A 98 -16.63 8.64 11.12
N ALA A 99 -17.46 9.12 12.06
CA ALA A 99 -18.71 8.46 12.39
C ALA A 99 -19.71 8.50 11.21
N ASP A 100 -19.72 9.58 10.44
CA ASP A 100 -20.54 9.70 9.22
C ASP A 100 -20.11 8.71 8.15
N ASP A 101 -18.79 8.54 7.93
CA ASP A 101 -18.26 7.52 7.02
C ASP A 101 -18.65 6.10 7.47
N HIS A 102 -18.61 5.82 8.77
CA HIS A 102 -19.04 4.54 9.35
C HIS A 102 -20.54 4.30 9.20
N ALA A 103 -21.37 5.33 9.40
CA ALA A 103 -22.82 5.25 9.18
C ALA A 103 -23.15 5.00 7.69
N PHE A 104 -22.42 5.65 6.77
CA PHE A 104 -22.51 5.37 5.35
C PHE A 104 -22.14 3.91 5.05
N GLY A 105 -21.02 3.42 5.60
CA GLY A 105 -20.54 2.05 5.40
C GLY A 105 -21.56 1.00 5.85
N LEU A 106 -22.14 1.15 7.04
CA LEU A 106 -23.19 0.26 7.53
C LEU A 106 -24.43 0.31 6.64
N SER A 107 -24.89 1.51 6.25
CA SER A 107 -26.05 1.66 5.37
C SER A 107 -25.81 1.04 3.98
N ALA A 108 -24.59 1.12 3.48
CA ALA A 108 -24.20 0.49 2.23
C ALA A 108 -24.13 -1.04 2.34
N ALA A 109 -23.60 -1.58 3.43
CA ALA A 109 -23.62 -3.02 3.71
C ALA A 109 -25.05 -3.55 3.76
N VAL A 110 -25.96 -2.84 4.40
CA VAL A 110 -27.40 -3.18 4.43
C VAL A 110 -28.01 -3.13 3.02
N LYS A 111 -27.78 -2.04 2.30
CA LYS A 111 -28.38 -1.82 0.99
C LYS A 111 -27.92 -2.82 -0.06
N TYR A 112 -26.62 -3.04 -0.14
CA TYR A 112 -26.00 -3.84 -1.21
C TYR A 112 -25.67 -5.27 -0.80
N GLY A 113 -25.91 -5.66 0.47
CA GLY A 113 -25.66 -7.01 0.95
C GLY A 113 -24.19 -7.31 1.22
N GLY A 114 -23.54 -6.52 2.06
CA GLY A 114 -22.15 -6.73 2.50
C GLY A 114 -22.02 -6.95 3.99
N ASP A 115 -20.81 -7.21 4.45
CA ASP A 115 -20.48 -7.32 5.87
C ASP A 115 -19.83 -6.04 6.38
N TYR A 116 -20.15 -5.66 7.63
CA TYR A 116 -19.63 -4.43 8.23
C TYR A 116 -19.02 -4.72 9.60
N VAL A 117 -17.73 -4.43 9.74
CA VAL A 117 -16.95 -4.60 10.97
C VAL A 117 -16.80 -3.22 11.63
N PRO A 118 -17.41 -2.99 12.80
CA PRO A 118 -17.32 -1.72 13.50
C PRO A 118 -15.90 -1.34 13.92
N ALA A 119 -15.70 -0.07 14.27
CA ALA A 119 -14.44 0.44 14.78
C ALA A 119 -13.98 -0.35 16.02
N ASN A 120 -12.66 -0.52 16.13
CA ASN A 120 -11.98 -1.20 17.24
C ASN A 120 -12.38 -2.67 17.44
N GLN A 121 -12.87 -3.35 16.41
CA GLN A 121 -13.13 -4.80 16.47
C GLN A 121 -11.97 -5.61 15.89
N ALA A 122 -11.41 -5.17 14.76
CA ALA A 122 -10.22 -5.78 14.18
C ALA A 122 -9.58 -4.82 13.17
N VAL A 123 -8.25 -4.91 13.00
CA VAL A 123 -7.61 -4.35 11.82
C VAL A 123 -7.96 -5.20 10.60
N ILE A 124 -8.07 -4.55 9.43
CA ILE A 124 -8.56 -5.18 8.19
C ILE A 124 -7.91 -6.54 7.90
N HIS A 125 -6.58 -6.62 7.99
CA HIS A 125 -5.88 -7.85 7.61
C HIS A 125 -6.01 -8.96 8.64
N GLN A 126 -6.18 -8.62 9.91
CA GLN A 126 -6.43 -9.64 10.93
C GLN A 126 -7.84 -10.22 10.80
N TYR A 127 -8.84 -9.36 10.58
CA TYR A 127 -10.20 -9.85 10.29
C TYR A 127 -10.22 -10.77 9.06
N ALA A 128 -9.50 -10.39 7.99
CA ALA A 128 -9.42 -11.23 6.79
C ALA A 128 -8.76 -12.59 7.06
N ARG A 129 -7.70 -12.65 7.87
CA ARG A 129 -7.02 -13.89 8.27
C ARG A 129 -7.93 -14.79 9.10
N GLU A 130 -8.63 -14.19 10.06
CA GLU A 130 -9.53 -14.90 10.96
C GLU A 130 -10.80 -15.39 10.26
N MET A 131 -11.34 -14.63 9.27
CA MET A 131 -12.70 -14.86 8.78
C MET A 131 -12.83 -15.13 7.27
N LEU A 132 -11.82 -14.82 6.43
CA LEU A 132 -11.94 -14.91 4.96
C LEU A 132 -10.89 -15.81 4.30
N ALA A 133 -9.64 -15.70 4.73
CA ALA A 133 -8.52 -16.39 4.09
C ALA A 133 -8.67 -17.91 4.19
N GLY A 134 -8.37 -18.63 3.11
CA GLY A 134 -8.39 -20.09 3.02
C GLY A 134 -7.54 -20.59 1.87
N CYS A 135 -7.12 -21.84 1.92
CA CYS A 135 -6.19 -22.40 0.96
C CYS A 135 -6.76 -22.40 -0.47
N GLY A 136 -6.01 -21.85 -1.40
CA GLY A 136 -6.40 -21.75 -2.80
C GLY A 136 -7.33 -20.60 -3.15
N LYS A 137 -7.78 -19.79 -2.17
CA LYS A 137 -8.63 -18.62 -2.40
C LYS A 137 -7.83 -17.42 -2.91
N MET A 138 -8.55 -16.47 -3.51
CA MET A 138 -8.04 -15.13 -3.87
C MET A 138 -8.87 -14.04 -3.20
N VAL A 139 -8.19 -13.08 -2.57
CA VAL A 139 -8.82 -11.92 -1.91
C VAL A 139 -8.25 -10.63 -2.47
N LEU A 140 -9.14 -9.72 -2.92
CA LEU A 140 -8.75 -8.38 -3.34
C LEU A 140 -9.09 -7.37 -2.23
N GLY A 141 -8.09 -6.59 -1.82
CA GLY A 141 -8.25 -5.55 -0.82
C GLY A 141 -7.90 -4.17 -1.31
N SER A 142 -8.57 -3.15 -0.77
CA SER A 142 -8.23 -1.75 -1.05
C SER A 142 -7.01 -1.25 -0.27
N ASP A 143 -6.44 -2.09 0.60
CA ASP A 143 -5.19 -1.84 1.31
C ASP A 143 -4.02 -2.61 0.68
N SER A 144 -2.85 -1.98 0.66
CA SER A 144 -1.64 -2.54 0.06
C SER A 144 -1.09 -3.78 0.76
N HIS A 145 -1.36 -3.92 2.08
CA HIS A 145 -0.92 -5.07 2.88
C HIS A 145 -1.89 -6.27 2.81
N THR A 146 -2.77 -6.31 1.81
CA THR A 146 -3.59 -7.48 1.52
C THR A 146 -2.68 -8.63 1.10
N ARG A 147 -2.16 -9.36 2.09
CA ARG A 147 -1.24 -10.48 1.98
C ARG A 147 -1.69 -11.57 2.95
N TYR A 148 -2.07 -12.70 2.41
CA TYR A 148 -2.60 -13.84 3.17
C TYR A 148 -1.97 -15.16 2.71
N GLY A 149 -0.81 -15.06 2.04
CA GLY A 149 -0.08 -16.21 1.50
C GLY A 149 0.28 -17.25 2.54
N ALA A 150 0.61 -16.81 3.76
CA ALA A 150 0.88 -17.71 4.90
C ALA A 150 -0.30 -18.64 5.25
N LEU A 151 -1.53 -18.29 4.83
CA LEU A 151 -2.75 -19.12 4.98
C LEU A 151 -3.17 -19.77 3.65
N GLY A 152 -2.28 -19.85 2.67
CA GLY A 152 -2.56 -20.45 1.37
C GLY A 152 -3.49 -19.61 0.47
N THR A 153 -3.68 -18.31 0.74
CA THR A 153 -4.54 -17.40 -0.03
C THR A 153 -3.73 -16.37 -0.79
N LEU A 154 -3.95 -16.22 -2.10
CA LEU A 154 -3.39 -15.12 -2.85
C LEU A 154 -4.14 -13.81 -2.52
N GLY A 155 -3.54 -12.99 -1.65
CA GLY A 155 -4.02 -11.66 -1.33
C GLY A 155 -3.41 -10.61 -2.25
N VAL A 156 -4.25 -9.81 -2.91
CA VAL A 156 -3.82 -8.73 -3.80
C VAL A 156 -4.32 -7.40 -3.25
N GLY A 157 -3.42 -6.47 -3.00
CA GLY A 157 -3.76 -5.11 -2.55
C GLY A 157 -3.74 -4.13 -3.70
N GLU A 158 -4.90 -3.52 -4.02
CA GLU A 158 -5.05 -2.60 -5.16
C GLU A 158 -5.78 -1.31 -4.77
N GLY A 159 -5.89 -0.38 -5.71
CA GLY A 159 -6.69 0.83 -5.54
C GLY A 159 -8.18 0.57 -5.65
N GLY A 160 -8.98 1.56 -5.23
CA GLY A 160 -10.44 1.48 -5.24
C GLY A 160 -11.04 1.15 -6.60
N GLY A 161 -10.43 1.59 -7.69
CA GLY A 161 -10.90 1.30 -9.05
C GLY A 161 -10.95 -0.19 -9.39
N GLU A 162 -9.99 -0.98 -8.91
CA GLU A 162 -9.98 -2.44 -9.16
C GLU A 162 -11.05 -3.15 -8.31
N ILE A 163 -11.32 -2.67 -7.09
CA ILE A 163 -12.46 -3.14 -6.30
C ILE A 163 -13.77 -2.83 -7.03
N VAL A 164 -13.92 -1.62 -7.57
CA VAL A 164 -15.12 -1.22 -8.36
C VAL A 164 -15.35 -2.16 -9.54
N LYS A 165 -14.29 -2.54 -10.28
CA LYS A 165 -14.39 -3.51 -11.38
C LYS A 165 -14.99 -4.83 -10.91
N GLN A 166 -14.51 -5.38 -9.79
CA GLN A 166 -15.06 -6.62 -9.22
C GLN A 166 -16.52 -6.45 -8.77
N LEU A 167 -16.86 -5.32 -8.12
CA LEU A 167 -18.23 -5.00 -7.72
C LEU A 167 -19.19 -4.89 -8.93
N LEU A 168 -18.67 -4.55 -10.10
CA LEU A 168 -19.41 -4.49 -11.36
C LEU A 168 -19.27 -5.78 -12.20
N ARG A 169 -18.81 -6.90 -11.58
CA ARG A 169 -18.65 -8.23 -12.21
C ARG A 169 -17.63 -8.26 -13.35
N ASN A 170 -16.68 -7.31 -13.38
CA ASN A 170 -15.56 -7.30 -14.31
C ASN A 170 -14.32 -7.96 -13.69
N THR A 171 -13.27 -8.11 -14.48
CA THR A 171 -12.06 -8.84 -14.10
C THR A 171 -10.91 -7.90 -13.72
N TYR A 172 -9.93 -8.47 -13.03
CA TYR A 172 -8.62 -7.85 -12.80
C TYR A 172 -7.66 -8.44 -13.82
N ASP A 173 -7.21 -7.61 -14.75
CA ASP A 173 -6.45 -8.06 -15.92
C ASP A 173 -4.95 -7.85 -15.71
N LEU A 174 -4.16 -8.88 -15.96
CA LEU A 174 -2.71 -8.79 -15.94
C LEU A 174 -2.04 -9.83 -16.83
N ALA A 175 -0.83 -9.53 -17.31
CA ALA A 175 0.04 -10.54 -17.91
C ALA A 175 0.45 -11.58 -16.86
N ALA A 176 0.59 -12.83 -17.28
CA ALA A 176 1.02 -13.90 -16.37
C ALA A 176 2.34 -13.51 -15.67
N PRO A 177 2.35 -13.45 -14.33
CA PRO A 177 3.52 -12.99 -13.59
C PRO A 177 4.63 -14.03 -13.57
N GLN A 178 5.86 -13.56 -13.41
CA GLN A 178 6.98 -14.42 -13.02
C GLN A 178 6.80 -14.87 -11.57
N VAL A 179 7.32 -16.07 -11.24
CA VAL A 179 7.28 -16.61 -9.89
C VAL A 179 8.71 -16.84 -9.40
N ILE A 180 9.01 -16.31 -8.23
CA ILE A 180 10.30 -16.45 -7.55
C ILE A 180 10.16 -17.44 -6.41
N LEU A 181 11.00 -18.46 -6.39
CA LEU A 181 11.10 -19.41 -5.29
C LEU A 181 11.79 -18.73 -4.10
N VAL A 182 11.16 -18.72 -2.94
CA VAL A 182 11.80 -18.39 -1.66
C VAL A 182 12.03 -19.69 -0.90
N HIS A 183 13.25 -20.23 -0.98
CA HIS A 183 13.62 -21.46 -0.31
C HIS A 183 14.00 -21.17 1.15
N VAL A 184 13.10 -21.51 2.07
CA VAL A 184 13.23 -21.25 3.51
C VAL A 184 13.89 -22.45 4.20
N THR A 185 15.00 -22.19 4.87
CA THR A 185 15.77 -23.22 5.60
C THR A 185 16.13 -22.75 7.01
N GLY A 186 16.57 -23.67 7.87
CA GLY A 186 17.02 -23.35 9.20
C GLY A 186 15.89 -23.04 10.17
N ARG A 187 16.22 -22.30 11.23
CA ARG A 187 15.28 -21.82 12.26
C ARG A 187 15.74 -20.48 12.84
N PRO A 188 14.83 -19.61 13.30
CA PRO A 188 15.22 -18.35 13.95
C PRO A 188 16.08 -18.59 15.19
N ARG A 189 17.01 -17.67 15.44
CA ARG A 189 17.81 -17.61 16.67
C ARG A 189 17.01 -16.95 17.80
N HIS A 190 17.50 -17.09 19.02
CA HIS A 190 16.99 -16.34 20.16
C HIS A 190 16.97 -14.82 19.87
N GLY A 191 15.88 -14.15 20.22
CA GLY A 191 15.70 -12.71 20.03
C GLY A 191 15.43 -12.26 18.58
N VAL A 192 15.37 -13.18 17.62
CA VAL A 192 15.03 -12.88 16.21
C VAL A 192 13.56 -13.14 15.97
N GLY A 193 12.84 -12.11 15.53
CA GLY A 193 11.43 -12.18 15.24
C GLY A 193 11.08 -12.09 13.75
N PRO A 194 9.79 -12.16 13.40
CA PRO A 194 9.34 -12.14 12.00
C PRO A 194 9.71 -10.85 11.28
N HIS A 195 9.76 -9.73 11.99
CA HIS A 195 10.08 -8.44 11.39
C HIS A 195 11.55 -8.33 10.99
N ASP A 196 12.44 -8.98 11.74
CA ASP A 196 13.86 -9.05 11.38
C ASP A 196 14.06 -9.75 10.03
N VAL A 197 13.37 -10.88 9.83
CA VAL A 197 13.39 -11.63 8.55
C VAL A 197 12.81 -10.77 7.43
N ALA A 198 11.71 -10.10 7.68
CA ALA A 198 11.04 -9.24 6.70
C ALA A 198 11.89 -8.04 6.29
N ILE A 199 12.53 -7.34 7.24
CA ILE A 199 13.44 -6.22 6.99
C ILE A 199 14.66 -6.70 6.19
N ALA A 200 15.25 -7.84 6.57
CA ALA A 200 16.37 -8.41 5.83
C ALA A 200 15.98 -8.74 4.38
N LEU A 201 14.78 -9.31 4.17
CA LEU A 201 14.26 -9.60 2.83
C LEU A 201 14.05 -8.31 2.03
N CYS A 202 13.39 -7.30 2.59
CA CYS A 202 13.19 -6.00 1.94
C CYS A 202 14.52 -5.36 1.53
N GLY A 203 15.51 -5.36 2.43
CA GLY A 203 16.85 -4.84 2.16
C GLY A 203 17.56 -5.57 1.02
N ALA A 204 17.37 -6.88 0.91
CA ALA A 204 18.00 -7.69 -0.13
C ALA A 204 17.42 -7.49 -1.53
N VAL A 205 16.09 -7.26 -1.66
CA VAL A 205 15.40 -7.38 -2.96
C VAL A 205 14.79 -6.09 -3.50
N TYR A 206 14.58 -5.05 -2.67
CA TYR A 206 13.85 -3.87 -3.10
C TYR A 206 14.66 -2.99 -4.06
N LYS A 207 15.88 -2.59 -3.66
CA LYS A 207 16.70 -1.62 -4.43
C LYS A 207 17.11 -2.13 -5.81
N ASN A 208 17.32 -3.44 -5.96
CA ASN A 208 17.65 -4.07 -7.24
C ASN A 208 16.43 -4.47 -8.08
N GLY A 209 15.21 -4.32 -7.53
CA GLY A 209 13.97 -4.68 -8.22
C GLY A 209 13.78 -6.17 -8.49
N PHE A 210 14.51 -7.05 -7.81
CA PHE A 210 14.58 -8.49 -8.07
C PHE A 210 13.20 -9.16 -8.10
N VAL A 211 12.29 -8.73 -7.24
CA VAL A 211 10.94 -9.30 -7.11
C VAL A 211 9.82 -8.36 -7.59
N LYS A 212 10.17 -7.22 -8.19
CA LYS A 212 9.18 -6.21 -8.61
C LYS A 212 8.14 -6.81 -9.55
N ASN A 213 6.85 -6.70 -9.18
CA ASN A 213 5.68 -7.22 -9.90
C ASN A 213 5.67 -8.76 -10.11
N LYS A 214 6.49 -9.50 -9.38
CA LYS A 214 6.54 -10.97 -9.42
C LYS A 214 5.81 -11.57 -8.21
N VAL A 215 5.48 -12.85 -8.27
CA VAL A 215 4.93 -13.58 -7.12
C VAL A 215 6.06 -14.23 -6.34
N LEU A 216 6.03 -14.11 -5.01
CA LEU A 216 6.92 -14.83 -4.11
C LEU A 216 6.24 -16.14 -3.67
N GLU A 217 6.88 -17.27 -3.89
CA GLU A 217 6.40 -18.58 -3.45
C GLU A 217 7.36 -19.16 -2.42
N PHE A 218 6.92 -19.26 -1.16
CA PHE A 218 7.71 -19.72 -0.02
C PHE A 218 7.58 -21.23 0.14
N VAL A 219 8.71 -21.91 0.08
CA VAL A 219 8.81 -23.39 0.14
C VAL A 219 10.05 -23.78 0.94
N GLY A 220 9.98 -24.87 1.69
CA GLY A 220 11.15 -25.44 2.34
C GLY A 220 10.92 -25.85 3.80
N ASP A 221 11.83 -26.68 4.31
CA ASP A 221 11.71 -27.32 5.63
C ASP A 221 11.77 -26.32 6.83
N GLY A 222 12.28 -25.10 6.60
CA GLY A 222 12.29 -24.02 7.57
C GLY A 222 10.89 -23.54 7.93
N ILE A 223 9.90 -23.66 7.01
CA ILE A 223 8.52 -23.19 7.22
C ILE A 223 7.87 -23.93 8.41
N GLY A 224 8.00 -25.24 8.48
CA GLY A 224 7.45 -26.06 9.56
C GLY A 224 8.00 -25.74 10.97
N ARG A 225 9.00 -24.86 11.07
CA ARG A 225 9.62 -24.42 12.33
C ARG A 225 9.09 -23.07 12.80
N LEU A 226 8.21 -22.44 12.01
CA LEU A 226 7.64 -21.12 12.28
C LEU A 226 6.19 -21.26 12.75
N SER A 227 5.83 -20.51 13.81
CA SER A 227 4.42 -20.36 14.20
C SER A 227 3.63 -19.63 13.09
N MET A 228 2.31 -19.72 13.12
CA MET A 228 1.48 -19.00 12.15
C MET A 228 1.68 -17.49 12.25
N ASP A 229 1.75 -16.92 13.44
CA ASP A 229 2.01 -15.49 13.65
C ASP A 229 3.36 -15.07 13.05
N TYR A 230 4.36 -15.93 13.14
CA TYR A 230 5.68 -15.67 12.54
C TYR A 230 5.61 -15.62 11.02
N ARG A 231 4.96 -16.61 10.37
CA ARG A 231 4.75 -16.63 8.91
C ARG A 231 3.94 -15.43 8.44
N ILE A 232 2.86 -15.10 9.14
CA ILE A 232 1.99 -13.96 8.87
C ILE A 232 2.77 -12.65 8.96
N GLY A 233 3.64 -12.50 9.96
CA GLY A 233 4.47 -11.30 10.14
C GLY A 233 5.46 -11.08 8.99
N ILE A 234 6.05 -12.15 8.44
CA ILE A 234 6.90 -12.06 7.24
C ILE A 234 6.04 -11.75 6.02
N ASP A 235 4.95 -12.49 5.83
CA ASP A 235 4.11 -12.45 4.63
C ASP A 235 3.54 -11.05 4.38
N VAL A 236 3.03 -10.38 5.41
CA VAL A 236 2.45 -9.04 5.29
C VAL A 236 3.47 -8.00 4.81
N MET A 237 4.72 -8.16 5.19
CA MET A 237 5.82 -7.26 4.81
C MET A 237 6.32 -7.48 3.38
N THR A 238 5.92 -8.56 2.69
CA THR A 238 6.27 -8.76 1.29
C THR A 238 5.75 -7.62 0.40
N THR A 239 4.72 -6.89 0.84
CA THR A 239 4.27 -5.65 0.18
C THR A 239 5.40 -4.64 -0.01
N GLU A 240 6.30 -4.52 0.95
CA GLU A 240 7.39 -3.54 0.95
C GLU A 240 8.57 -3.96 0.05
N THR A 241 8.51 -5.14 -0.55
CA THR A 241 9.45 -5.60 -1.58
C THR A 241 9.03 -5.21 -3.00
N ALA A 242 7.87 -4.56 -3.17
CA ALA A 242 7.22 -4.27 -4.45
C ALA A 242 6.81 -5.53 -5.25
N CYS A 243 6.72 -6.71 -4.65
CA CYS A 243 6.18 -7.90 -5.31
C CYS A 243 4.68 -7.75 -5.57
N LEU A 244 4.15 -8.52 -6.53
CA LEU A 244 2.72 -8.54 -6.84
C LEU A 244 1.92 -9.12 -5.67
N THR A 245 2.30 -10.32 -5.21
CA THR A 245 1.70 -11.05 -4.10
C THR A 245 2.66 -12.14 -3.61
N SER A 246 2.26 -12.86 -2.57
CA SER A 246 3.01 -13.98 -1.99
C SER A 246 2.10 -15.16 -1.70
N ILE A 247 2.67 -16.36 -1.70
CA ILE A 247 2.00 -17.62 -1.34
C ILE A 247 3.00 -18.54 -0.63
N TRP A 248 2.54 -19.31 0.33
CA TRP A 248 3.33 -20.25 1.10
C TRP A 248 2.78 -21.64 0.96
N GLU A 249 3.65 -22.65 1.02
CA GLU A 249 3.17 -24.02 1.19
C GLU A 249 2.43 -24.16 2.53
N THR A 250 1.41 -25.02 2.54
CA THR A 250 0.53 -25.21 3.70
C THR A 250 0.83 -26.53 4.38
N ASP A 251 0.71 -26.54 5.70
CA ASP A 251 1.00 -27.68 6.57
C ASP A 251 -0.01 -27.79 7.71
N GLY A 252 0.29 -28.66 8.70
CA GLY A 252 -0.53 -28.85 9.88
C GLY A 252 -0.76 -27.57 10.69
N ALA A 253 0.18 -26.63 10.72
CA ALA A 253 0.00 -25.36 11.43
C ALA A 253 -1.07 -24.48 10.78
N VAL A 254 -1.18 -24.48 9.45
CA VAL A 254 -2.25 -23.80 8.71
C VAL A 254 -3.60 -24.48 8.98
N GLN A 255 -3.61 -25.82 8.98
CA GLN A 255 -4.81 -26.59 9.30
C GLN A 255 -5.33 -26.29 10.71
N ASP A 256 -4.44 -26.30 11.69
CA ASP A 256 -4.78 -26.00 13.09
C ASP A 256 -5.27 -24.54 13.25
N TYR A 257 -4.64 -23.59 12.56
CA TYR A 257 -5.08 -22.19 12.57
C TYR A 257 -6.50 -22.06 12.01
N LEU A 258 -6.78 -22.63 10.86
CA LEU A 258 -8.11 -22.56 10.26
C LEU A 258 -9.17 -23.29 11.13
N ALA A 259 -8.81 -24.44 11.70
CA ALA A 259 -9.68 -25.18 12.62
C ALA A 259 -9.98 -24.37 13.91
N LEU A 260 -8.96 -23.70 14.48
CA LEU A 260 -9.12 -22.80 15.63
C LEU A 260 -10.16 -21.70 15.37
N HIS A 261 -10.19 -21.19 14.14
CA HIS A 261 -11.12 -20.15 13.70
C HIS A 261 -12.48 -20.70 13.21
N GLY A 262 -12.76 -22.01 13.43
CA GLY A 262 -14.01 -22.63 13.01
C GLY A 262 -14.16 -22.81 11.50
N ARG A 263 -13.04 -22.85 10.76
CA ARG A 263 -12.99 -22.91 9.29
C ARG A 263 -12.08 -24.04 8.78
N ALA A 264 -12.16 -25.20 9.42
CA ALA A 264 -11.36 -26.36 9.05
C ALA A 264 -11.55 -26.80 7.58
N GLU A 265 -12.74 -26.53 7.02
CA GLU A 265 -13.09 -26.80 5.62
C GLU A 265 -12.33 -25.92 4.61
N ASP A 266 -11.79 -24.79 5.04
CA ASP A 266 -10.99 -23.88 4.20
C ASP A 266 -9.52 -24.35 4.06
N PHE A 267 -9.14 -25.43 4.72
CA PHE A 267 -7.83 -26.04 4.56
C PHE A 267 -7.75 -26.93 3.33
N ALA A 268 -6.68 -26.75 2.55
CA ALA A 268 -6.23 -27.68 1.53
C ALA A 268 -4.70 -27.74 1.49
N PRO A 269 -4.10 -28.92 1.25
CA PRO A 269 -2.66 -29.01 1.03
C PRO A 269 -2.25 -28.25 -0.23
N LEU A 270 -1.36 -27.27 -0.07
CA LEU A 270 -0.75 -26.52 -1.17
C LEU A 270 0.76 -26.74 -1.15
N HIS A 271 1.28 -27.36 -2.20
CA HIS A 271 2.71 -27.55 -2.45
C HIS A 271 2.97 -27.35 -3.94
N PRO A 272 4.17 -26.92 -4.35
CA PRO A 272 4.55 -26.96 -5.75
C PRO A 272 4.55 -28.41 -6.24
N GLU A 273 4.09 -28.63 -7.48
CA GLU A 273 4.19 -29.96 -8.08
C GLU A 273 5.65 -30.26 -8.44
N ASP A 274 6.01 -31.54 -8.48
CA ASP A 274 7.36 -31.95 -8.83
C ASP A 274 7.77 -31.44 -10.22
N GLY A 275 8.95 -30.83 -10.30
CA GLY A 275 9.43 -30.14 -11.48
C GLY A 275 8.80 -28.77 -11.73
N ALA A 276 8.26 -28.10 -10.73
CA ALA A 276 7.80 -26.72 -10.84
C ALA A 276 8.95 -25.76 -11.19
N TYR A 277 8.74 -24.92 -12.19
CA TYR A 277 9.73 -23.95 -12.68
C TYR A 277 9.53 -22.57 -12.03
N TYR A 278 10.63 -21.97 -11.61
CA TYR A 278 10.70 -20.63 -11.06
C TYR A 278 11.67 -19.77 -11.86
N ASP A 279 11.33 -18.48 -12.00
CA ASP A 279 12.11 -17.49 -12.77
C ASP A 279 13.35 -16.97 -12.03
N GLY A 280 13.54 -17.37 -10.79
CA GLY A 280 14.67 -17.04 -9.92
C GLY A 280 14.49 -17.65 -8.54
N LEU A 281 15.52 -17.49 -7.69
CA LEU A 281 15.57 -18.07 -6.36
C LEU A 281 16.06 -17.07 -5.33
N ILE A 282 15.42 -17.09 -4.17
CA ILE A 282 15.89 -16.47 -2.93
C ILE A 282 16.18 -17.61 -1.94
N GLU A 283 17.45 -17.80 -1.56
CA GLU A 283 17.79 -18.65 -0.43
C GLU A 283 17.63 -17.85 0.85
N LEU A 284 16.73 -18.26 1.73
CA LEU A 284 16.46 -17.66 3.02
C LEU A 284 16.84 -18.63 4.15
N ASP A 285 18.04 -18.47 4.71
CA ASP A 285 18.48 -19.20 5.89
C ASP A 285 18.10 -18.42 7.16
N LEU A 286 17.07 -18.88 7.84
CA LEU A 286 16.57 -18.27 9.09
C LEU A 286 17.63 -18.25 10.18
N SER A 287 18.56 -19.23 10.20
CA SER A 287 19.61 -19.32 11.21
C SER A 287 20.70 -18.25 11.05
N ALA A 288 20.76 -17.62 9.90
CA ALA A 288 21.73 -16.57 9.59
C ALA A 288 21.18 -15.13 9.75
N ILE A 289 19.88 -15.00 10.05
CA ILE A 289 19.28 -13.69 10.33
C ILE A 289 19.65 -13.24 11.74
N GLU A 290 19.96 -11.97 11.87
CA GLU A 290 20.20 -11.27 13.14
C GLU A 290 19.06 -10.27 13.39
N PRO A 291 18.89 -9.73 14.61
CA PRO A 291 17.99 -8.60 14.83
C PRO A 291 18.32 -7.43 13.93
N MET A 292 17.30 -6.88 13.26
CA MET A 292 17.41 -5.88 12.20
C MET A 292 16.78 -4.54 12.59
N ALA A 293 17.24 -3.49 11.95
CA ALA A 293 16.62 -2.18 11.94
C ALA A 293 16.45 -1.70 10.51
N ALA A 294 15.28 -1.16 10.17
CA ALA A 294 15.12 -0.40 8.93
C ALA A 294 15.13 1.09 9.25
N LEU A 295 16.16 1.77 8.76
CA LEU A 295 16.38 3.19 9.01
C LEU A 295 15.36 4.07 8.24
N PRO A 296 15.08 5.32 8.67
CA PRO A 296 14.31 6.25 7.88
C PRO A 296 14.94 6.44 6.48
N PHE A 297 14.20 6.46 5.36
CA PHE A 297 12.73 6.55 5.27
C PHE A 297 12.15 5.42 4.42
N HIS A 298 12.70 4.23 4.45
CA HIS A 298 12.16 3.08 3.72
C HIS A 298 12.49 1.76 4.43
N PRO A 299 11.59 0.74 4.41
CA PRO A 299 11.88 -0.57 5.02
C PRO A 299 13.11 -1.29 4.44
N SER A 300 13.55 -0.93 3.22
CA SER A 300 14.77 -1.47 2.61
C SER A 300 16.08 -0.83 3.07
N GLU A 301 16.03 0.23 3.89
CA GLU A 301 17.22 0.81 4.53
C GLU A 301 17.67 -0.05 5.72
N ALA A 302 17.89 -1.33 5.45
CA ALA A 302 18.12 -2.39 6.41
C ALA A 302 19.58 -2.42 6.90
N VAL A 303 19.76 -2.41 8.20
CA VAL A 303 21.05 -2.67 8.90
C VAL A 303 20.80 -3.66 10.03
N THR A 304 21.83 -4.36 10.47
CA THR A 304 21.71 -5.16 11.71
C THR A 304 21.68 -4.23 12.93
N LEU A 305 20.94 -4.61 13.98
CA LEU A 305 20.98 -3.87 15.25
C LEU A 305 22.39 -3.86 15.84
N ARG A 306 23.17 -4.91 15.61
CA ARG A 306 24.56 -4.98 16.04
C ARG A 306 25.42 -3.87 15.40
N GLU A 307 25.26 -3.61 14.08
CA GLU A 307 25.93 -2.51 13.39
C GLU A 307 25.46 -1.15 13.91
N LEU A 308 24.16 -0.95 14.05
CA LEU A 308 23.59 0.31 14.54
C LEU A 308 24.00 0.62 15.99
N ILE A 309 24.08 -0.38 16.86
CA ILE A 309 24.53 -0.22 18.25
C ILE A 309 26.05 0.04 18.32
N ALA A 310 26.82 -0.60 17.44
CA ALA A 310 28.28 -0.44 17.44
C ALA A 310 28.72 0.94 16.94
N ASP A 311 28.03 1.50 15.95
CA ASP A 311 28.38 2.81 15.36
C ASP A 311 27.13 3.65 15.06
N PRO A 312 26.37 4.07 16.10
CA PRO A 312 25.17 4.86 15.89
C PRO A 312 25.44 6.24 15.29
N GLY A 313 26.60 6.83 15.59
CA GLY A 313 26.93 8.20 15.19
C GLY A 313 27.09 8.36 13.68
N ASP A 314 27.85 7.48 13.03
CA ASP A 314 28.10 7.56 11.59
C ASP A 314 26.86 7.12 10.80
N ILE A 315 26.18 6.06 11.23
CA ILE A 315 24.96 5.59 10.59
C ILE A 315 23.86 6.66 10.61
N LEU A 316 23.63 7.30 11.75
CA LEU A 316 22.59 8.32 11.87
C LEU A 316 22.95 9.61 11.14
N ARG A 317 24.23 9.96 11.03
CA ARG A 317 24.68 11.11 10.21
C ARG A 317 24.33 10.94 8.74
N GLU A 318 24.45 9.73 8.19
CA GLU A 318 24.01 9.44 6.82
C GLU A 318 22.49 9.52 6.67
N VAL A 319 21.71 9.17 7.70
CA VAL A 319 20.25 9.37 7.70
C VAL A 319 19.90 10.85 7.71
N GLU A 320 20.55 11.66 8.56
CA GLU A 320 20.36 13.13 8.59
C GLU A 320 20.67 13.79 7.24
N LYS A 321 21.76 13.36 6.60
CA LYS A 321 22.13 13.85 5.28
C LYS A 321 21.08 13.53 4.23
N ARG A 322 20.61 12.27 4.16
CA ARG A 322 19.52 11.87 3.25
C ARG A 322 18.23 12.64 3.52
N ALA A 323 17.90 12.87 4.80
CA ALA A 323 16.76 13.71 5.18
C ALA A 323 16.91 15.15 4.68
N ALA A 324 18.08 15.76 4.88
CA ALA A 324 18.34 17.12 4.41
C ALA A 324 18.22 17.25 2.89
N ASP A 325 18.77 16.29 2.14
CA ASP A 325 18.65 16.22 0.68
C ASP A 325 17.19 16.07 0.24
N GLN A 326 16.46 15.16 0.86
CA GLN A 326 15.06 14.84 0.52
C GLN A 326 14.09 16.00 0.82
N PHE A 327 14.31 16.73 1.92
CA PHE A 327 13.47 17.86 2.30
C PHE A 327 14.00 19.23 1.82
N GLY A 328 15.06 19.24 1.02
CA GLY A 328 15.65 20.46 0.48
C GLY A 328 16.14 21.44 1.56
N GLY A 329 16.57 20.91 2.71
CA GLY A 329 17.09 21.69 3.84
C GLY A 329 16.04 22.51 4.60
N LYS A 330 14.74 22.37 4.27
CA LYS A 330 13.65 23.13 4.93
C LYS A 330 13.41 22.70 6.38
N VAL A 331 13.62 21.44 6.68
CA VAL A 331 13.55 20.82 8.00
C VAL A 331 14.76 19.90 8.18
N GLN A 332 15.18 19.69 9.40
CA GLN A 332 16.36 18.89 9.75
C GLN A 332 16.02 17.91 10.85
N LEU A 333 16.62 16.71 10.78
CA LEU A 333 16.67 15.75 11.89
C LEU A 333 17.99 15.90 12.63
N HIS A 334 17.95 15.78 13.96
CA HIS A 334 19.12 15.81 14.83
C HIS A 334 19.26 14.47 15.58
N LEU A 335 19.35 13.39 14.80
CA LEU A 335 19.41 12.02 15.35
C LEU A 335 20.73 11.73 16.05
N THR A 336 21.82 12.36 15.59
CA THR A 336 23.15 12.23 16.22
C THR A 336 23.18 12.81 17.63
N ASP A 337 22.34 13.81 17.97
CA ASP A 337 22.20 14.36 19.33
C ASP A 337 21.60 13.36 20.33
N LYS A 338 20.97 12.29 19.83
CA LYS A 338 20.40 11.20 20.64
C LYS A 338 21.46 10.16 21.05
N VAL A 339 22.65 10.26 20.51
CA VAL A 339 23.79 9.40 20.91
C VAL A 339 24.48 9.99 22.14
N LYS A 340 24.19 9.40 23.29
CA LYS A 340 24.74 9.84 24.58
C LYS A 340 25.64 8.77 25.17
N GLY A 341 26.92 9.12 25.43
CA GLY A 341 27.90 8.16 25.92
C GLY A 341 28.13 6.96 25.00
N GLY A 342 28.03 7.17 23.68
CA GLY A 342 28.15 6.13 22.66
C GLY A 342 26.92 5.22 22.50
N LYS A 343 25.82 5.52 23.19
CA LYS A 343 24.58 4.75 23.13
C LYS A 343 23.46 5.57 22.50
N LEU A 344 22.68 4.96 21.59
CA LEU A 344 21.51 5.59 20.98
C LEU A 344 20.33 5.50 21.96
N HIS A 345 19.71 6.66 22.21
CA HIS A 345 18.49 6.80 22.99
C HIS A 345 17.33 7.11 22.05
N VAL A 346 16.22 6.44 22.27
CA VAL A 346 14.97 6.64 21.53
C VAL A 346 13.86 7.07 22.48
N GLU A 347 12.88 7.82 21.99
CA GLU A 347 11.85 8.41 22.85
C GLU A 347 10.53 7.62 22.84
N GLN A 348 10.31 6.76 21.82
CA GLN A 348 9.04 6.05 21.71
C GLN A 348 9.24 4.65 21.14
N GLY A 349 8.52 3.66 21.71
CA GLY A 349 8.36 2.31 21.19
C GLY A 349 6.89 2.00 20.89
N VAL A 350 6.61 1.43 19.73
CA VAL A 350 5.23 1.07 19.33
C VAL A 350 5.20 -0.33 18.72
N ILE A 351 4.33 -1.18 19.25
CA ILE A 351 4.00 -2.50 18.68
C ILE A 351 2.54 -2.43 18.21
N ALA A 352 2.30 -2.46 16.89
CA ALA A 352 0.97 -2.21 16.36
C ALA A 352 0.70 -2.87 15.00
N GLY A 353 -0.57 -2.91 14.64
CA GLY A 353 -1.07 -3.26 13.32
C GLY A 353 -1.01 -4.74 12.99
N CYS A 354 -1.15 -5.02 11.71
CA CYS A 354 -1.26 -6.39 11.18
C CYS A 354 0.08 -7.15 11.15
N ALA A 355 1.21 -6.47 11.38
CA ALA A 355 2.53 -7.07 11.50
C ALA A 355 2.95 -7.18 12.99
N GLY A 356 2.95 -6.05 13.72
CA GLY A 356 3.47 -6.01 15.10
C GLY A 356 2.48 -6.53 16.14
N GLY A 357 1.19 -6.25 15.98
CA GLY A 357 0.16 -6.54 16.99
C GLY A 357 -0.21 -8.02 17.16
N LEU A 358 0.44 -8.95 16.47
CA LEU A 358 0.14 -10.39 16.56
C LEU A 358 0.40 -10.93 17.98
N TYR A 359 -0.35 -11.95 18.38
CA TYR A 359 -0.30 -12.51 19.73
C TYR A 359 1.11 -12.88 20.17
N ASP A 360 1.85 -13.63 19.34
CA ASP A 360 3.20 -14.09 19.70
C ASP A 360 4.15 -12.91 19.93
N ASN A 361 4.06 -11.84 19.14
CA ASN A 361 4.91 -10.65 19.29
C ASN A 361 4.63 -9.92 20.62
N ILE A 362 3.35 -9.78 20.99
CA ILE A 362 2.95 -9.12 22.23
C ILE A 362 3.29 -9.99 23.47
N ALA A 363 3.10 -11.30 23.36
CA ALA A 363 3.44 -12.24 24.43
C ALA A 363 4.96 -12.28 24.70
N GLU A 364 5.78 -12.27 23.64
CA GLU A 364 7.24 -12.19 23.75
C GLU A 364 7.68 -10.85 24.35
N ALA A 365 7.08 -9.73 23.92
CA ALA A 365 7.36 -8.43 24.50
C ALA A 365 7.05 -8.38 26.01
N ALA A 366 5.93 -8.98 26.41
CA ALA A 366 5.55 -9.08 27.83
C ALA A 366 6.51 -9.99 28.62
N ALA A 367 7.06 -11.04 28.02
CA ALA A 367 8.04 -11.91 28.67
C ALA A 367 9.38 -11.19 28.87
N ILE A 368 9.83 -10.40 27.89
CA ILE A 368 11.04 -9.58 27.99
C ILE A 368 10.91 -8.52 29.11
N LEU A 369 9.71 -7.98 29.30
CA LEU A 369 9.41 -6.96 30.31
C LEU A 369 9.00 -7.53 31.68
N ASP A 370 8.93 -8.84 31.83
CA ASP A 370 8.49 -9.44 33.10
C ASP A 370 9.46 -9.09 34.24
N GLY A 371 8.89 -8.57 35.33
CA GLY A 371 9.67 -8.07 36.46
C GLY A 371 10.48 -6.80 36.23
N CYS A 372 10.30 -6.13 35.09
CA CYS A 372 10.96 -4.89 34.72
C CYS A 372 9.95 -3.76 34.52
N ASP A 373 10.44 -2.55 34.27
CA ASP A 373 9.61 -1.39 33.91
C ASP A 373 10.22 -0.64 32.72
N VAL A 374 9.40 0.20 32.06
CA VAL A 374 9.82 1.02 30.92
C VAL A 374 10.46 2.36 31.34
N GLY A 375 10.64 2.58 32.62
CA GLY A 375 11.19 3.79 33.20
C GLY A 375 10.16 4.91 33.42
N SER A 376 10.58 5.95 34.13
CA SER A 376 9.81 7.17 34.36
C SER A 376 10.49 8.32 33.63
N GLY A 377 9.92 8.79 32.52
CA GLY A 377 10.50 9.93 31.83
C GLY A 377 10.30 9.94 30.33
N ASN A 378 11.36 9.91 29.56
CA ASN A 378 11.34 10.29 28.15
C ASN A 378 11.06 9.13 27.17
N PHE A 379 10.69 7.96 27.63
CA PHE A 379 10.36 6.84 26.75
C PHE A 379 8.92 6.39 26.95
N ASP A 380 8.15 6.48 25.86
CA ASP A 380 6.77 5.99 25.82
C ASP A 380 6.70 4.63 25.13
N PHE A 381 5.89 3.71 25.67
CA PHE A 381 5.70 2.39 25.07
C PHE A 381 4.22 2.05 24.90
N SER A 382 3.79 1.88 23.64
CA SER A 382 2.40 1.57 23.27
C SER A 382 2.27 0.22 22.58
N VAL A 383 1.24 -0.53 22.94
CA VAL A 383 0.91 -1.84 22.36
C VAL A 383 -0.55 -1.88 21.89
N TYR A 384 -0.75 -2.31 20.64
CA TYR A 384 -2.05 -2.40 19.98
C TYR A 384 -2.28 -3.83 19.51
N PRO A 385 -3.18 -4.63 20.11
CA PRO A 385 -3.58 -5.93 19.58
C PRO A 385 -4.26 -5.76 18.21
N PRO A 386 -4.27 -6.78 17.33
CA PRO A 386 -4.77 -6.65 15.97
C PRO A 386 -6.27 -6.87 15.86
N SER A 387 -6.90 -7.48 16.88
CA SER A 387 -8.34 -7.75 16.97
C SER A 387 -8.80 -7.94 18.41
N VAL A 388 -10.10 -7.80 18.64
CA VAL A 388 -10.70 -8.04 19.96
C VAL A 388 -10.58 -9.51 20.42
N PRO A 389 -10.73 -10.55 19.55
CA PRO A 389 -10.42 -11.91 19.97
C PRO A 389 -9.00 -12.08 20.49
N VAL A 390 -8.00 -11.52 19.81
CA VAL A 390 -6.59 -11.55 20.27
C VAL A 390 -6.42 -10.75 21.56
N GLU A 391 -7.04 -9.57 21.68
CA GLU A 391 -7.00 -8.76 22.89
C GLU A 391 -7.58 -9.53 24.10
N LEU A 392 -8.71 -10.21 23.90
CA LEU A 392 -9.34 -11.04 24.93
C LEU A 392 -8.40 -12.18 25.38
N GLU A 393 -7.79 -12.87 24.41
CA GLU A 393 -6.82 -13.93 24.71
C GLU A 393 -5.61 -13.39 25.51
N LEU A 394 -5.07 -12.22 25.14
CA LEU A 394 -3.98 -11.55 25.88
C LEU A 394 -4.39 -11.17 27.32
N VAL A 395 -5.64 -10.77 27.52
CA VAL A 395 -6.20 -10.48 28.86
C VAL A 395 -6.33 -11.77 29.69
N GLU A 396 -6.95 -12.81 29.13
CA GLU A 396 -7.20 -14.08 29.80
C GLU A 396 -5.90 -14.80 30.18
N ASN A 397 -4.88 -14.72 29.33
CA ASN A 397 -3.56 -15.31 29.58
C ASN A 397 -2.65 -14.41 30.46
N GLY A 398 -3.16 -13.26 30.93
CA GLY A 398 -2.44 -12.34 31.82
C GLY A 398 -1.31 -11.56 31.13
N VAL A 399 -1.17 -11.61 29.81
CA VAL A 399 -0.15 -10.89 29.03
C VAL A 399 -0.35 -9.39 29.16
N SER A 400 -1.59 -8.91 28.96
CA SER A 400 -1.94 -7.49 29.14
C SER A 400 -1.64 -6.99 30.54
N ALA A 401 -1.88 -7.81 31.58
CA ALA A 401 -1.59 -7.42 32.95
C ALA A 401 -0.06 -7.28 33.23
N ARG A 402 0.79 -8.09 32.59
CA ARG A 402 2.26 -7.96 32.67
C ARG A 402 2.73 -6.68 32.01
N LEU A 403 2.25 -6.37 30.81
CA LEU A 403 2.57 -5.14 30.11
C LEU A 403 2.17 -3.88 30.89
N LEU A 404 0.96 -3.86 31.45
CA LEU A 404 0.48 -2.74 32.28
C LEU A 404 1.33 -2.55 33.55
N ARG A 405 1.75 -3.65 34.20
CA ARG A 405 2.66 -3.56 35.36
C ARG A 405 4.04 -3.01 35.01
N ALA A 406 4.52 -3.30 33.80
CA ALA A 406 5.75 -2.74 33.28
C ALA A 406 5.64 -1.25 32.88
N GLY A 407 4.45 -0.68 32.83
CA GLY A 407 4.21 0.70 32.44
C GLY A 407 3.88 0.90 30.96
N ALA A 408 3.65 -0.18 30.19
CA ALA A 408 3.18 -0.08 28.81
C ALA A 408 1.74 0.44 28.73
N VAL A 409 1.42 1.15 27.66
CA VAL A 409 0.06 1.62 27.36
C VAL A 409 -0.59 0.64 26.38
N CYS A 410 -1.52 -0.18 26.88
CA CYS A 410 -2.33 -1.04 26.03
C CYS A 410 -3.50 -0.24 25.43
N LYS A 411 -3.65 -0.30 24.11
CA LYS A 411 -4.64 0.47 23.34
C LYS A 411 -5.52 -0.49 22.52
N PRO A 412 -6.75 -0.08 22.12
CA PRO A 412 -7.61 -0.91 21.27
C PRO A 412 -7.01 -1.11 19.89
N CYS A 413 -7.47 -2.14 19.16
CA CYS A 413 -7.01 -2.43 17.82
C CYS A 413 -7.28 -1.25 16.86
N PHE A 414 -6.23 -0.75 16.21
CA PHE A 414 -6.24 0.45 15.38
C PHE A 414 -5.03 0.49 14.46
N CYS A 415 -5.21 0.88 13.20
CA CYS A 415 -4.11 1.01 12.23
C CYS A 415 -3.39 2.36 12.29
N GLY A 416 -3.83 3.30 13.12
CA GLY A 416 -3.33 4.68 13.17
C GLY A 416 -1.82 4.84 13.23
N PRO A 417 -1.10 4.11 14.08
CA PRO A 417 0.37 4.21 14.16
C PRO A 417 1.10 3.88 12.86
N CYS A 418 0.49 3.10 11.95
CA CYS A 418 1.11 2.73 10.68
C CYS A 418 1.04 3.84 9.63
N PHE A 419 0.21 4.88 9.82
CA PHE A 419 0.01 5.94 8.81
C PHE A 419 -0.13 7.37 9.39
N GLY A 420 0.33 7.59 10.63
CA GLY A 420 0.42 8.91 11.23
C GLY A 420 -0.88 9.47 11.81
N ALA A 421 -1.82 8.62 12.20
CA ALA A 421 -3.07 9.00 12.87
C ALA A 421 -3.14 8.56 14.35
N GLY A 422 -2.06 8.01 14.89
CA GLY A 422 -1.94 7.63 16.30
C GLY A 422 -0.49 7.49 16.72
N ASP A 423 -0.18 7.79 17.98
CA ASP A 423 1.17 7.77 18.53
C ASP A 423 2.18 8.57 17.69
N VAL A 424 1.77 9.76 17.27
CA VAL A 424 2.66 10.70 16.57
C VAL A 424 3.76 11.14 17.53
N PRO A 425 5.03 10.94 17.20
CA PRO A 425 6.13 11.34 18.09
C PRO A 425 6.28 12.86 18.13
N ALA A 426 6.96 13.37 19.15
CA ALA A 426 7.29 14.79 19.21
C ALA A 426 8.19 15.21 18.04
N ASN A 427 8.23 16.53 17.76
CA ASN A 427 9.15 17.07 16.77
C ASN A 427 10.58 16.65 17.10
N ASP A 428 11.34 16.24 16.09
CA ASP A 428 12.72 15.77 16.20
C ASP A 428 12.91 14.50 17.07
N ALA A 429 11.81 13.80 17.43
CA ALA A 429 11.91 12.55 18.18
C ALA A 429 12.27 11.37 17.26
N LEU A 430 12.86 10.35 17.86
CA LEU A 430 13.13 9.06 17.23
C LEU A 430 12.23 7.98 17.85
N SER A 431 11.36 7.40 17.02
CA SER A 431 10.45 6.33 17.38
C SER A 431 10.95 4.98 16.82
N ILE A 432 10.86 3.92 17.58
CA ILE A 432 11.09 2.55 17.11
C ILE A 432 9.74 1.81 17.02
N ARG A 433 9.46 1.19 15.89
CA ARG A 433 8.13 0.61 15.65
C ARG A 433 8.18 -0.77 15.01
N HIS A 434 7.33 -1.67 15.51
CA HIS A 434 6.91 -2.84 14.77
C HIS A 434 5.60 -2.50 14.06
N THR A 435 5.71 -1.81 12.95
CA THR A 435 4.66 -1.46 12.00
C THR A 435 5.18 -1.74 10.60
N THR A 436 4.42 -1.43 9.55
CA THR A 436 4.80 -1.86 8.20
C THR A 436 5.68 -0.87 7.46
N ARG A 437 5.65 0.43 7.79
CA ARG A 437 6.31 1.49 7.00
C ARG A 437 6.90 2.60 7.85
N ASN A 438 8.01 3.14 7.36
CA ASN A 438 8.68 4.32 7.91
C ASN A 438 8.98 5.38 6.82
N PHE A 439 8.12 5.49 5.82
CA PHE A 439 8.25 6.50 4.77
C PHE A 439 8.26 7.93 5.35
N PRO A 440 8.77 8.93 4.60
CA PRO A 440 8.81 10.32 5.07
C PRO A 440 7.46 10.78 5.60
N ASN A 441 7.46 11.36 6.79
CA ASN A 441 6.29 11.93 7.46
C ASN A 441 5.12 10.97 7.70
N ARG A 442 5.34 9.67 7.52
CA ARG A 442 4.33 8.65 7.73
C ARG A 442 3.97 8.48 9.20
N GLU A 443 4.84 8.87 10.10
CA GLU A 443 4.61 8.91 11.55
C GLU A 443 3.67 10.04 11.98
N GLY A 444 3.41 11.03 11.10
CA GLY A 444 2.46 12.12 11.32
C GLY A 444 3.06 13.53 11.39
N SER A 445 4.39 13.69 11.31
CA SER A 445 5.02 15.01 11.26
C SER A 445 4.65 15.78 9.99
N LYS A 446 4.65 17.13 10.08
CA LYS A 446 4.29 18.03 9.01
C LYS A 446 5.41 19.01 8.71
N PRO A 447 6.26 18.74 7.70
CA PRO A 447 7.39 19.60 7.34
C PRO A 447 7.00 21.04 7.00
N GLY A 448 5.80 21.25 6.45
CA GLY A 448 5.24 22.58 6.21
C GLY A 448 5.05 23.41 7.47
N ASP A 449 4.84 22.76 8.62
CA ASP A 449 4.74 23.35 9.94
C ASP A 449 6.07 23.32 10.72
N GLY A 450 7.18 23.02 10.04
CA GLY A 450 8.51 22.91 10.64
C GLY A 450 8.73 21.63 11.46
N GLN A 451 7.89 20.59 11.27
CA GLN A 451 7.96 19.34 12.01
C GLN A 451 8.66 18.26 11.19
N LEU A 452 9.51 17.48 11.84
CA LEU A 452 10.09 16.25 11.31
C LEU A 452 10.42 15.32 12.47
N SER A 453 10.20 14.02 12.30
CA SER A 453 10.60 12.97 13.22
C SER A 453 11.07 11.73 12.48
N GLY A 454 11.83 10.87 13.16
CA GLY A 454 12.36 9.64 12.57
C GLY A 454 11.63 8.40 13.08
N VAL A 455 11.45 7.41 12.20
CA VAL A 455 10.99 6.07 12.58
C VAL A 455 11.99 5.03 12.12
N ILE A 456 12.47 4.21 13.05
CA ILE A 456 13.20 2.97 12.77
C ILE A 456 12.22 1.81 12.92
N LEU A 457 12.09 0.97 11.90
CA LEU A 457 11.34 -0.28 12.04
C LEU A 457 12.21 -1.34 12.72
N MET A 458 11.63 -2.03 13.70
CA MET A 458 12.31 -3.09 14.46
C MET A 458 11.30 -4.15 14.88
N ASP A 459 11.78 -5.36 15.17
CA ASP A 459 10.95 -6.40 15.77
C ASP A 459 10.49 -6.05 17.20
N ALA A 460 9.30 -6.51 17.56
CA ALA A 460 8.66 -6.29 18.85
C ALA A 460 9.55 -6.72 20.03
N ARG A 461 10.35 -7.78 19.86
CA ARG A 461 11.30 -8.28 20.87
C ARG A 461 12.38 -7.26 21.18
N SER A 462 13.00 -6.68 20.15
CA SER A 462 14.05 -5.66 20.33
C SER A 462 13.46 -4.31 20.77
N ILE A 463 12.20 -3.99 20.42
CA ILE A 463 11.49 -2.83 20.99
C ILE A 463 11.28 -3.03 22.50
N ALA A 464 10.82 -4.21 22.93
CA ALA A 464 10.64 -4.53 24.35
C ALA A 464 11.98 -4.55 25.13
N ALA A 465 13.06 -5.05 24.52
CA ALA A 465 14.41 -4.99 25.10
C ALA A 465 14.89 -3.55 25.29
N THR A 466 14.60 -2.68 24.33
CA THR A 466 14.88 -1.24 24.42
C THR A 466 14.01 -0.56 25.48
N ALA A 467 12.73 -0.93 25.57
CA ALA A 467 11.82 -0.45 26.62
C ALA A 467 12.32 -0.86 28.03
N ARG A 468 12.70 -2.12 28.22
CA ARG A 468 13.32 -2.63 29.45
C ARG A 468 14.59 -1.85 29.85
N ASN A 469 15.30 -1.31 28.87
CA ASN A 469 16.49 -0.48 29.06
C ASN A 469 16.18 1.03 28.97
N HIS A 470 14.95 1.41 29.29
CA HIS A 470 14.46 2.80 29.41
C HIS A 470 14.78 3.67 28.19
N GLY A 471 14.60 3.12 26.99
CA GLY A 471 14.82 3.81 25.71
C GLY A 471 16.27 3.77 25.19
N VAL A 472 17.18 3.07 25.84
CA VAL A 472 18.52 2.81 25.29
C VAL A 472 18.42 1.65 24.30
N LEU A 473 18.75 1.90 23.02
CA LEU A 473 18.64 0.91 21.95
C LEU A 473 19.34 -0.40 22.34
N THR A 474 18.58 -1.48 22.35
CA THR A 474 19.01 -2.80 22.83
C THR A 474 18.50 -3.89 21.92
N SER A 475 19.36 -4.81 21.53
CA SER A 475 18.97 -6.01 20.77
C SER A 475 18.35 -7.05 21.70
N ALA A 476 17.25 -7.68 21.27
CA ALA A 476 16.66 -8.79 22.02
C ALA A 476 17.56 -10.02 22.09
N ALA A 477 18.52 -10.17 21.18
CA ALA A 477 19.52 -11.24 21.24
C ALA A 477 20.49 -11.10 22.42
N ASP A 478 20.61 -9.89 22.99
CA ASP A 478 21.47 -9.59 24.13
C ASP A 478 20.73 -9.63 25.49
N VAL A 479 19.42 -9.96 25.46
CA VAL A 479 18.58 -10.03 26.66
C VAL A 479 18.23 -11.48 26.95
N ASP A 480 18.53 -11.90 28.18
CA ASP A 480 18.08 -13.21 28.66
C ASP A 480 16.63 -13.11 29.16
N TYR A 481 15.75 -13.92 28.59
CA TYR A 481 14.34 -14.03 28.96
C TYR A 481 13.79 -15.41 28.61
N ASP A 482 12.85 -15.88 29.39
CA ASP A 482 12.12 -17.09 29.08
C ASP A 482 11.07 -16.83 28.02
N ALA A 483 11.27 -17.36 26.81
CA ALA A 483 10.27 -17.29 25.76
C ALA A 483 8.94 -17.89 26.25
N PRO A 484 7.81 -17.28 25.91
CA PRO A 484 6.51 -17.81 26.32
C PRO A 484 6.37 -19.28 25.87
N SER A 485 5.95 -20.16 26.78
CA SER A 485 5.56 -21.52 26.37
C SER A 485 4.44 -21.38 25.35
N PRO A 486 4.38 -22.22 24.29
CA PRO A 486 3.25 -22.25 23.38
C PRO A 486 1.96 -22.38 24.20
N ALA A 487 1.21 -21.28 24.31
CA ALA A 487 -0.07 -21.31 24.97
C ALA A 487 -1.07 -22.08 24.07
N GLU A 488 -2.02 -22.77 24.70
CA GLU A 488 -3.16 -23.26 23.94
C GLU A 488 -3.94 -22.05 23.42
N ARG A 489 -3.82 -21.79 22.12
CA ARG A 489 -4.43 -20.63 21.46
C ARG A 489 -5.96 -20.77 21.50
N ARG A 490 -6.64 -19.64 21.63
CA ARG A 490 -8.08 -19.58 21.69
C ARG A 490 -8.61 -18.50 20.75
N PHE A 491 -9.75 -18.78 20.15
CA PHE A 491 -10.46 -17.80 19.33
C PHE A 491 -11.94 -17.77 19.76
N ASP A 492 -12.36 -16.66 20.34
CA ASP A 492 -13.76 -16.44 20.70
C ASP A 492 -14.50 -15.66 19.60
N ALA A 493 -15.09 -16.39 18.65
CA ALA A 493 -15.89 -15.81 17.57
C ALA A 493 -17.10 -15.01 18.07
N SER A 494 -17.59 -15.26 19.31
CA SER A 494 -18.79 -14.60 19.84
C SER A 494 -18.67 -13.08 19.95
N VAL A 495 -17.44 -12.55 20.03
CA VAL A 495 -17.21 -11.10 20.03
C VAL A 495 -17.57 -10.49 18.68
N TYR A 496 -17.30 -11.19 17.58
CA TYR A 496 -17.73 -10.76 16.24
C TYR A 496 -19.22 -10.95 16.02
N ASP A 497 -19.80 -12.07 16.47
CA ASP A 497 -21.22 -12.36 16.30
C ASP A 497 -22.12 -11.31 16.98
N LYS A 498 -21.62 -10.66 18.03
CA LYS A 498 -22.33 -9.58 18.74
C LYS A 498 -22.19 -8.20 18.09
N ARG A 499 -21.19 -8.00 17.23
CA ARG A 499 -20.80 -6.65 16.77
C ARG A 499 -20.76 -6.50 15.25
N VAL A 500 -20.41 -7.53 14.52
CA VAL A 500 -20.28 -7.49 13.06
C VAL A 500 -21.65 -7.67 12.42
N TYR A 501 -22.04 -6.75 11.55
CA TYR A 501 -23.21 -6.95 10.70
C TYR A 501 -22.84 -7.87 9.54
N ARG A 502 -23.55 -8.98 9.39
CA ARG A 502 -23.37 -9.97 8.32
C ARG A 502 -24.54 -9.88 7.35
N GLY A 503 -24.34 -9.20 6.22
CA GLY A 503 -25.39 -8.92 5.25
C GLY A 503 -25.18 -9.56 3.90
N PHE A 504 -24.07 -10.26 3.67
CA PHE A 504 -23.80 -10.85 2.37
C PHE A 504 -24.90 -11.85 1.95
N GLY A 505 -25.36 -11.68 0.69
CA GLY A 505 -26.48 -12.47 0.15
C GLY A 505 -27.87 -12.02 0.58
N HIS A 506 -27.97 -10.94 1.38
CA HIS A 506 -29.24 -10.40 1.89
C HIS A 506 -29.35 -8.88 1.61
N PRO A 507 -29.21 -8.41 0.37
CA PRO A 507 -29.33 -6.99 0.06
C PRO A 507 -30.73 -6.46 0.33
N GLN A 508 -30.79 -5.20 0.79
CA GLN A 508 -32.04 -4.46 0.99
C GLN A 508 -32.07 -3.24 0.06
N PRO A 509 -32.45 -3.40 -1.24
CA PRO A 509 -32.29 -2.35 -2.25
C PRO A 509 -32.99 -1.03 -1.91
N ASP A 510 -34.09 -1.08 -1.15
CA ASP A 510 -34.87 0.10 -0.75
C ASP A 510 -34.28 0.82 0.49
N ALA A 511 -33.30 0.22 1.17
CA ALA A 511 -32.66 0.86 2.30
C ALA A 511 -31.94 2.16 1.86
N PRO A 512 -32.13 3.28 2.59
CA PRO A 512 -31.48 4.54 2.25
C PRO A 512 -30.00 4.50 2.62
N LEU A 513 -29.14 5.11 1.79
CA LEU A 513 -27.77 5.39 2.18
C LEU A 513 -27.76 6.61 3.13
N GLN A 514 -26.94 6.51 4.17
CA GLN A 514 -26.77 7.59 5.15
C GLN A 514 -25.56 8.44 4.76
N TYR A 515 -25.80 9.69 4.36
CA TYR A 515 -24.76 10.65 4.01
C TYR A 515 -24.52 11.63 5.15
N GLY A 516 -23.26 11.74 5.58
CA GLY A 516 -22.84 12.85 6.44
C GLY A 516 -22.48 14.09 5.62
N PRO A 517 -22.39 15.27 6.27
CA PRO A 517 -22.09 16.53 5.59
C PRO A 517 -20.76 16.57 4.84
N ASN A 518 -19.83 15.71 5.20
CA ASN A 518 -18.52 15.63 4.55
C ASN A 518 -18.52 14.72 3.32
N ILE A 519 -19.47 13.83 3.16
CA ILE A 519 -19.52 12.89 2.03
C ILE A 519 -20.05 13.60 0.80
N ALA A 520 -19.24 13.68 -0.26
CA ALA A 520 -19.58 14.35 -1.51
C ALA A 520 -19.45 13.43 -2.71
N GLU A 521 -20.33 13.61 -3.69
CA GLU A 521 -20.28 12.89 -4.97
C GLU A 521 -19.05 13.31 -5.79
N TRP A 522 -18.66 12.43 -6.74
CA TRP A 522 -17.62 12.75 -7.70
C TRP A 522 -18.07 13.89 -8.63
N PRO A 523 -17.19 14.84 -8.97
CA PRO A 523 -17.47 15.82 -10.01
C PRO A 523 -17.57 15.15 -11.38
N ALA A 524 -18.28 15.78 -12.31
CA ALA A 524 -18.33 15.32 -13.70
C ALA A 524 -16.91 15.34 -14.31
N ILE A 525 -16.53 14.24 -14.93
CA ILE A 525 -15.21 14.09 -15.57
C ILE A 525 -15.44 14.04 -17.10
N PRO A 526 -14.85 14.96 -17.89
CA PRO A 526 -15.03 14.99 -19.33
C PRO A 526 -14.33 13.80 -20.01
N ALA A 527 -14.90 13.36 -21.14
CA ALA A 527 -14.22 12.43 -22.04
C ALA A 527 -12.95 13.06 -22.63
N LEU A 528 -12.03 12.23 -23.11
CA LEU A 528 -10.82 12.69 -23.78
C LEU A 528 -11.18 13.48 -25.03
N SER A 529 -10.67 14.68 -25.19
CA SER A 529 -10.85 15.53 -26.38
C SER A 529 -9.87 15.14 -27.50
N ASP A 530 -10.09 15.66 -28.72
CA ASP A 530 -9.24 15.36 -29.86
C ASP A 530 -7.79 15.78 -29.62
N ASP A 531 -7.59 16.98 -29.08
CA ASP A 531 -6.28 17.55 -28.77
C ASP A 531 -6.21 17.92 -27.27
N LEU A 532 -5.00 17.86 -26.69
CA LEU A 532 -4.75 18.33 -25.33
C LEU A 532 -3.74 19.47 -25.30
N LEU A 533 -4.00 20.43 -24.42
CA LEU A 533 -3.02 21.43 -23.98
C LEU A 533 -2.80 21.24 -22.49
N LEU A 534 -1.63 20.72 -22.12
CA LEU A 534 -1.27 20.39 -20.75
C LEU A 534 -0.41 21.50 -20.16
N GLN A 535 -0.88 22.16 -19.09
CA GLN A 535 -0.04 23.07 -18.31
C GLN A 535 0.78 22.28 -17.30
N VAL A 536 2.11 22.43 -17.32
CA VAL A 536 3.01 21.81 -16.35
C VAL A 536 2.73 22.44 -14.97
N ALA A 537 2.16 21.66 -14.06
CA ALA A 537 1.80 22.12 -12.73
C ALA A 537 2.83 21.77 -11.66
N SER A 538 3.61 20.70 -11.86
CA SER A 538 4.70 20.30 -10.96
C SER A 538 5.78 19.50 -11.71
N VAL A 539 7.03 19.65 -11.24
CA VAL A 539 8.20 18.92 -11.75
C VAL A 539 8.98 18.37 -10.55
N LEU A 540 8.96 17.05 -10.39
CA LEU A 540 9.59 16.33 -9.28
C LEU A 540 10.79 15.53 -9.80
N ARG A 541 11.98 15.84 -9.30
CA ARG A 541 13.25 15.27 -9.77
C ARG A 541 13.82 14.21 -8.83
N ASP A 542 13.09 13.84 -7.79
CA ASP A 542 13.49 12.78 -6.87
C ASP A 542 13.59 11.45 -7.59
N GLU A 543 14.47 10.56 -7.10
CA GLU A 543 14.63 9.21 -7.67
C GLU A 543 13.29 8.46 -7.69
N VAL A 544 12.54 8.54 -6.59
CA VAL A 544 11.19 7.97 -6.45
C VAL A 544 10.30 8.99 -5.78
N THR A 545 9.08 9.20 -6.30
CA THR A 545 8.03 9.98 -5.63
C THR A 545 6.98 9.02 -5.08
N THR A 546 6.80 9.01 -3.77
CA THR A 546 5.83 8.14 -3.10
C THR A 546 4.40 8.64 -3.25
N THR A 547 3.44 7.75 -3.07
CA THR A 547 2.02 8.13 -3.04
C THR A 547 1.67 8.98 -1.81
N ASP A 548 2.44 8.89 -0.73
CA ASP A 548 2.27 9.74 0.46
C ASP A 548 2.79 11.16 0.24
N GLU A 549 3.73 11.37 -0.69
CA GLU A 549 4.12 12.70 -1.17
C GLU A 549 3.08 13.27 -2.14
N LEU A 550 2.50 12.43 -3.01
CA LEU A 550 1.42 12.84 -3.91
C LEU A 550 0.15 13.20 -3.14
N ILE A 551 -0.22 12.43 -2.11
CA ILE A 551 -1.37 12.70 -1.23
C ILE A 551 -1.09 12.17 0.18
N PRO A 552 -0.92 13.02 1.20
CA PRO A 552 -0.55 12.60 2.56
C PRO A 552 -1.61 11.72 3.21
N SER A 553 -1.29 10.46 3.52
CA SER A 553 -2.28 9.46 3.98
C SER A 553 -2.87 9.79 5.34
N GLY A 554 -2.06 10.07 6.36
CA GLY A 554 -2.53 10.33 7.72
C GLY A 554 -3.32 11.63 7.83
N GLU A 555 -2.76 12.73 7.33
CA GLU A 555 -3.37 14.07 7.38
C GLU A 555 -4.73 14.14 6.68
N THR A 556 -4.92 13.34 5.62
CA THR A 556 -6.09 13.39 4.76
C THR A 556 -7.09 12.27 5.01
N SER A 557 -6.83 11.39 5.98
CA SER A 557 -7.63 10.18 6.20
C SER A 557 -9.13 10.47 6.37
N SER A 558 -9.47 11.56 7.05
CA SER A 558 -10.86 11.94 7.29
C SER A 558 -11.54 12.68 6.13
N TYR A 559 -10.81 13.04 5.07
CA TYR A 559 -11.37 13.74 3.91
C TYR A 559 -11.58 12.84 2.68
N ARG A 560 -11.29 11.54 2.81
CA ARG A 560 -11.33 10.57 1.71
C ARG A 560 -12.71 10.36 1.11
N SER A 561 -13.76 10.67 1.85
CA SER A 561 -15.16 10.67 1.39
C SER A 561 -15.58 11.94 0.64
N ASN A 562 -14.70 12.93 0.51
CA ASN A 562 -14.97 14.18 -0.20
C ASN A 562 -13.86 14.47 -1.23
N PRO A 563 -14.04 14.08 -2.50
CA PRO A 563 -13.02 14.23 -3.53
C PRO A 563 -12.48 15.66 -3.68
N MET A 564 -13.36 16.66 -3.60
CA MET A 564 -12.99 18.07 -3.76
C MET A 564 -12.16 18.60 -2.59
N LYS A 565 -12.46 18.18 -1.36
CA LYS A 565 -11.68 18.55 -0.17
C LYS A 565 -10.36 17.80 -0.16
N LEU A 566 -10.39 16.51 -0.44
CA LEU A 566 -9.18 15.67 -0.47
C LEU A 566 -8.16 16.22 -1.48
N ALA A 567 -8.62 16.59 -2.67
CA ALA A 567 -7.74 17.09 -3.74
C ALA A 567 -6.95 18.35 -3.34
N GLN A 568 -7.40 19.14 -2.36
CA GLN A 568 -6.67 20.32 -1.88
C GLN A 568 -5.34 19.97 -1.21
N PHE A 569 -5.13 18.71 -0.84
CA PHE A 569 -3.90 18.23 -0.21
C PHE A 569 -2.91 17.60 -1.20
N THR A 570 -3.24 17.58 -2.49
CA THR A 570 -2.34 17.01 -3.51
C THR A 570 -0.99 17.75 -3.49
N LEU A 571 0.11 17.00 -3.31
CA LEU A 571 1.47 17.50 -3.19
C LEU A 571 1.69 18.55 -2.08
N SER A 572 0.76 18.67 -1.11
CA SER A 572 0.82 19.73 -0.08
C SER A 572 2.12 19.75 0.72
N ARG A 573 2.77 18.61 0.89
CA ARG A 573 4.06 18.49 1.60
C ARG A 573 5.26 18.66 0.70
N ARG A 574 5.15 18.35 -0.60
CA ARG A 574 6.29 18.33 -1.54
C ARG A 574 6.35 19.55 -2.44
N ASP A 575 5.21 19.96 -2.98
CA ASP A 575 5.05 21.13 -3.85
C ASP A 575 3.71 21.84 -3.52
N PRO A 576 3.66 22.65 -2.46
CA PRO A 576 2.44 23.34 -2.03
C PRO A 576 1.79 24.24 -3.11
N ASP A 577 2.57 24.68 -4.10
CA ASP A 577 2.08 25.51 -5.19
C ASP A 577 1.40 24.70 -6.31
N TYR A 578 1.44 23.35 -6.25
CA TYR A 578 0.77 22.50 -7.25
C TYR A 578 -0.71 22.79 -7.36
N VAL A 579 -1.44 22.82 -6.23
CA VAL A 579 -2.92 23.01 -6.22
C VAL A 579 -3.32 24.35 -6.82
N PRO A 580 -2.70 25.49 -6.47
CA PRO A 580 -2.93 26.77 -7.16
C PRO A 580 -2.69 26.71 -8.67
N ARG A 581 -1.59 26.08 -9.12
CA ARG A 581 -1.25 25.95 -10.54
C ARG A 581 -2.25 25.03 -11.28
N ALA A 582 -2.63 23.90 -10.71
CA ALA A 582 -3.63 23.02 -11.31
C ALA A 582 -5.00 23.70 -11.44
N LYS A 583 -5.41 24.49 -10.43
CA LYS A 583 -6.63 25.30 -10.50
C LYS A 583 -6.55 26.39 -11.56
N ALA A 584 -5.38 26.98 -11.78
CA ALA A 584 -5.20 27.96 -12.85
C ALA A 584 -5.40 27.32 -14.23
N ALA A 585 -4.87 26.11 -14.47
CA ALA A 585 -5.13 25.33 -15.68
C ALA A 585 -6.62 25.00 -15.84
N ALA A 586 -7.28 24.59 -14.78
CA ALA A 586 -8.73 24.31 -14.79
C ALA A 586 -9.57 25.57 -15.05
N ALA A 587 -9.13 26.76 -14.59
CA ALA A 587 -9.77 28.03 -14.89
C ALA A 587 -9.64 28.41 -16.36
N LEU A 588 -8.48 28.12 -17.01
CA LEU A 588 -8.32 28.30 -18.46
C LEU A 588 -9.26 27.38 -19.25
N GLU A 589 -9.43 26.13 -18.81
CA GLU A 589 -10.41 25.23 -19.42
C GLU A 589 -11.86 25.71 -19.24
N SER A 590 -12.21 26.22 -18.08
CA SER A 590 -13.52 26.78 -17.81
C SER A 590 -13.81 27.99 -18.69
N ALA A 591 -12.84 28.89 -18.88
CA ALA A 591 -12.94 30.05 -19.79
C ALA A 591 -13.10 29.57 -21.25
N ARG A 592 -12.27 28.61 -21.70
CA ARG A 592 -12.38 28.03 -23.04
C ARG A 592 -13.75 27.42 -23.30
N ALA A 593 -14.29 26.66 -22.32
CA ALA A 593 -15.61 26.04 -22.43
C ALA A 593 -16.73 27.07 -22.46
N ALA A 594 -16.56 28.21 -21.82
CA ALA A 594 -17.47 29.37 -21.90
C ALA A 594 -17.32 30.20 -23.20
N GLY A 595 -16.36 29.84 -24.06
CA GLY A 595 -16.07 30.59 -25.28
C GLY A 595 -15.19 31.83 -25.06
N GLU A 596 -14.58 31.96 -23.91
CA GLU A 596 -13.67 33.03 -23.56
C GLU A 596 -12.21 32.62 -23.87
N VAL A 597 -11.39 33.58 -24.30
CA VAL A 597 -9.98 33.35 -24.61
C VAL A 597 -9.12 34.34 -23.79
N PRO A 598 -8.74 33.98 -22.55
CA PRO A 598 -7.82 34.78 -21.76
C PRO A 598 -6.49 35.05 -22.49
N ALA A 599 -5.83 36.16 -22.19
CA ALA A 599 -4.60 36.56 -22.86
C ALA A 599 -3.51 35.45 -22.85
N VAL A 600 -3.30 34.79 -21.72
CA VAL A 600 -2.37 33.65 -21.62
C VAL A 600 -2.69 32.54 -22.61
N LEU A 601 -3.97 32.20 -22.79
CA LEU A 601 -4.39 31.20 -23.74
C LEU A 601 -4.20 31.68 -25.17
N ALA A 602 -4.55 32.94 -25.49
CA ALA A 602 -4.34 33.55 -26.80
C ALA A 602 -2.87 33.54 -27.21
N ASP A 603 -1.98 33.97 -26.31
CA ASP A 603 -0.53 34.00 -26.52
C ASP A 603 0.03 32.57 -26.70
N THR A 604 -0.44 31.61 -25.92
CA THR A 604 -0.02 30.20 -26.07
C THR A 604 -0.45 29.61 -27.40
N LEU A 605 -1.71 29.82 -27.82
CA LEU A 605 -2.19 29.37 -29.13
C LEU A 605 -1.38 30.01 -30.28
N HIS A 606 -1.15 31.30 -30.21
CA HIS A 606 -0.34 32.02 -31.20
C HIS A 606 1.08 31.45 -31.26
N ALA A 607 1.74 31.26 -30.12
CA ALA A 607 3.07 30.68 -30.04
C ALA A 607 3.12 29.25 -30.62
N LEU A 608 2.05 28.45 -30.42
CA LEU A 608 1.93 27.12 -31.01
C LEU A 608 1.57 27.14 -32.51
N GLY A 609 1.14 28.28 -33.05
CA GLY A 609 0.66 28.39 -34.45
C GLY A 609 -0.75 27.85 -34.63
N LEU A 610 -1.54 27.81 -33.53
CA LEU A 610 -2.93 27.40 -33.53
C LEU A 610 -3.86 28.62 -33.65
N ASP A 611 -4.98 28.44 -34.31
CA ASP A 611 -6.04 29.47 -34.37
C ASP A 611 -7.20 29.18 -33.41
N THR A 612 -8.13 30.12 -33.26
CA THR A 612 -9.29 29.97 -32.38
C THR A 612 -10.25 28.83 -32.78
N ARG A 613 -10.18 28.31 -34.00
CA ARG A 613 -10.96 27.14 -34.45
C ARG A 613 -10.49 25.86 -33.77
N SER A 614 -9.21 25.82 -33.37
CA SER A 614 -8.63 24.70 -32.63
C SER A 614 -9.27 24.53 -31.24
N LEU A 615 -9.84 25.60 -30.65
CA LEU A 615 -10.46 25.58 -29.33
C LEU A 615 -11.62 24.57 -29.19
N SER A 616 -12.36 24.30 -30.27
CA SER A 616 -13.48 23.33 -30.27
C SER A 616 -12.99 21.86 -30.06
N ARG A 617 -11.75 21.59 -30.43
CA ARG A 617 -11.13 20.27 -30.36
C ARG A 617 -10.22 20.10 -29.13
N LEU A 618 -9.88 21.22 -28.49
CA LEU A 618 -8.89 21.30 -27.42
C LEU A 618 -9.53 21.10 -26.06
N HIS A 619 -8.86 20.38 -25.16
CA HIS A 619 -9.09 20.41 -23.72
C HIS A 619 -7.81 20.88 -23.00
N ILE A 620 -7.97 21.76 -22.01
CA ILE A 620 -6.86 22.27 -21.23
C ILE A 620 -6.83 21.54 -19.90
N GLY A 621 -5.72 20.86 -19.60
CA GLY A 621 -5.54 20.15 -18.34
C GLY A 621 -4.18 20.44 -17.69
N SER A 622 -3.99 20.02 -16.47
CA SER A 622 -2.68 20.05 -15.83
C SER A 622 -1.94 18.72 -15.98
N VAL A 623 -0.61 18.78 -15.87
CA VAL A 623 0.27 17.62 -15.90
C VAL A 623 1.34 17.73 -14.79
N ILE A 624 1.68 16.58 -14.21
CA ILE A 624 2.83 16.42 -13.32
C ILE A 624 3.92 15.67 -14.07
N PHE A 625 5.14 16.16 -13.99
CA PHE A 625 6.32 15.36 -14.32
C PHE A 625 6.95 14.85 -13.01
N ALA A 626 7.32 13.57 -12.99
CA ALA A 626 8.11 12.97 -11.90
C ALA A 626 8.99 11.87 -12.46
N ASN A 627 10.23 11.69 -11.95
CA ASN A 627 11.13 10.66 -12.48
C ASN A 627 10.51 9.26 -12.35
N LYS A 628 10.03 8.90 -11.15
CA LYS A 628 9.45 7.57 -10.87
C LYS A 628 8.34 7.66 -9.81
N PRO A 629 7.12 8.05 -10.20
CA PRO A 629 6.02 8.26 -9.27
C PRO A 629 5.28 6.96 -8.91
N GLY A 630 4.68 6.95 -7.71
CA GLY A 630 3.61 6.03 -7.37
C GLY A 630 3.98 4.83 -6.52
N ASP A 631 5.09 4.90 -5.76
CA ASP A 631 5.37 3.93 -4.71
C ASP A 631 4.55 4.23 -3.44
N GLY A 632 3.94 3.22 -2.84
CA GLY A 632 3.18 3.38 -1.61
C GLY A 632 1.73 2.88 -1.67
N SER A 633 0.87 3.34 -0.74
CA SER A 633 -0.48 2.79 -0.52
C SER A 633 -1.63 3.63 -1.09
N ALA A 634 -1.52 4.96 -1.07
CA ALA A 634 -2.60 5.87 -1.45
C ALA A 634 -2.71 6.08 -2.98
N ARG A 635 -2.54 5.01 -3.76
CA ARG A 635 -2.40 5.05 -5.23
C ARG A 635 -3.63 5.58 -5.96
N GLU A 636 -4.81 5.16 -5.52
CA GLU A 636 -6.06 5.60 -6.11
C GLU A 636 -6.27 7.10 -5.87
N GLN A 637 -6.08 7.56 -4.62
CA GLN A 637 -6.24 8.98 -4.29
C GLN A 637 -5.14 9.85 -4.92
N ALA A 638 -3.94 9.32 -5.07
CA ALA A 638 -2.86 10.01 -5.77
C ALA A 638 -3.21 10.32 -7.23
N ALA A 639 -4.00 9.47 -7.89
CA ALA A 639 -4.49 9.69 -9.25
C ALA A 639 -5.79 10.52 -9.26
N SER A 640 -6.81 10.11 -8.50
CA SER A 640 -8.12 10.75 -8.52
C SER A 640 -8.08 12.22 -8.12
N CYS A 641 -7.26 12.58 -7.13
CA CYS A 641 -7.13 13.96 -6.69
C CYS A 641 -6.56 14.89 -7.78
N GLN A 642 -5.59 14.41 -8.54
CA GLN A 642 -5.08 15.17 -9.71
C GLN A 642 -6.19 15.37 -10.73
N ARG A 643 -6.97 14.31 -11.03
CA ARG A 643 -8.08 14.38 -11.99
C ARG A 643 -9.16 15.35 -11.55
N VAL A 644 -9.52 15.33 -10.28
CA VAL A 644 -10.51 16.25 -9.66
C VAL A 644 -10.06 17.73 -9.79
N LEU A 645 -8.75 17.99 -9.76
CA LEU A 645 -8.17 19.33 -9.97
C LEU A 645 -7.98 19.70 -11.45
N GLY A 646 -8.47 18.88 -12.40
CA GLY A 646 -8.30 19.11 -13.82
C GLY A 646 -7.04 18.51 -14.43
N GLY A 647 -6.36 17.62 -13.73
CA GLY A 647 -5.24 16.84 -14.25
C GLY A 647 -5.67 15.97 -15.44
N SER A 648 -4.85 15.88 -16.48
CA SER A 648 -5.13 15.07 -17.68
C SER A 648 -4.02 14.09 -18.03
N ALA A 649 -2.82 14.25 -17.47
CA ALA A 649 -1.71 13.32 -17.70
C ALA A 649 -0.72 13.31 -16.53
N ASN A 650 0.07 12.25 -16.45
CA ASN A 650 1.35 12.17 -15.78
C ASN A 650 2.42 11.90 -16.82
N ILE A 651 3.60 12.51 -16.69
CA ILE A 651 4.78 12.22 -17.49
C ILE A 651 5.88 11.75 -16.56
N CYS A 652 6.53 10.63 -16.89
CA CYS A 652 7.63 10.08 -16.07
C CYS A 652 8.61 9.28 -16.95
N TYR A 653 9.74 8.88 -16.38
CA TYR A 653 10.60 7.90 -17.05
C TYR A 653 10.08 6.47 -16.80
N GLU A 654 9.65 6.19 -15.57
CA GLU A 654 9.10 4.89 -15.18
C GLU A 654 8.04 5.07 -14.07
N PHE A 655 6.96 4.32 -14.12
CA PHE A 655 6.04 4.21 -12.98
C PHE A 655 6.63 3.28 -11.92
N ALA A 656 6.67 3.71 -10.66
CA ALA A 656 7.22 2.92 -9.56
C ALA A 656 6.50 1.57 -9.41
N THR A 657 5.18 1.56 -9.62
CA THR A 657 4.37 0.34 -9.58
C THR A 657 3.36 0.30 -10.72
N LYS A 658 3.05 -0.91 -11.22
CA LYS A 658 1.92 -1.14 -12.15
C LYS A 658 0.62 -0.57 -11.57
N ARG A 659 0.43 -0.72 -10.26
CA ARG A 659 -0.77 -0.31 -9.52
C ARG A 659 -1.07 1.18 -9.62
N TYR A 660 -0.05 2.06 -9.52
CA TYR A 660 -0.27 3.49 -9.69
C TYR A 660 -0.61 3.85 -11.14
N ARG A 661 0.09 3.23 -12.12
CA ARG A 661 -0.24 3.41 -13.55
C ARG A 661 -1.69 3.02 -13.86
N SER A 662 -2.15 1.86 -13.34
CA SER A 662 -3.55 1.42 -13.51
C SER A 662 -4.55 2.41 -12.92
N ASN A 663 -4.24 3.00 -11.76
CA ASN A 663 -5.10 4.05 -11.18
C ASN A 663 -5.09 5.34 -12.01
N CYS A 664 -3.99 5.72 -12.64
CA CYS A 664 -4.00 6.82 -13.61
C CYS A 664 -4.97 6.54 -14.76
N VAL A 665 -4.91 5.35 -15.35
CA VAL A 665 -5.84 4.92 -16.42
C VAL A 665 -7.28 4.94 -15.92
N ASN A 666 -7.59 4.35 -14.78
CA ASN A 666 -8.93 4.31 -14.21
C ASN A 666 -9.54 5.70 -14.00
N TRP A 667 -8.72 6.69 -13.71
CA TRP A 667 -9.15 8.10 -13.55
C TRP A 667 -8.94 8.95 -14.80
N GLY A 668 -8.55 8.35 -15.93
CA GLY A 668 -8.40 9.06 -17.22
C GLY A 668 -7.23 10.03 -17.26
N LEU A 669 -6.22 9.82 -16.42
CA LEU A 669 -4.92 10.46 -16.53
C LEU A 669 -4.07 9.65 -17.52
N LEU A 670 -3.65 10.27 -18.62
CA LEU A 670 -2.78 9.62 -19.60
C LEU A 670 -1.41 9.32 -18.95
N PRO A 671 -1.02 8.04 -18.82
CA PRO A 671 0.23 7.66 -18.16
C PRO A 671 1.40 7.65 -19.15
N PHE A 672 1.83 8.82 -19.54
CA PHE A 672 2.94 8.98 -20.49
C PHE A 672 4.29 8.66 -19.86
N THR A 673 5.18 8.08 -20.68
CA THR A 673 6.59 7.91 -20.33
C THR A 673 7.48 8.59 -21.38
N LEU A 674 8.72 8.90 -20.98
CA LEU A 674 9.81 9.33 -21.85
C LEU A 674 10.80 8.18 -22.03
N ALA A 675 11.64 8.27 -23.06
CA ALA A 675 12.80 7.38 -23.15
C ALA A 675 13.82 7.72 -22.04
N ALA A 676 14.58 6.72 -21.60
CA ALA A 676 15.52 6.91 -20.49
C ALA A 676 16.64 7.94 -20.79
N ASP A 677 16.98 8.10 -22.07
CA ASP A 677 18.01 9.03 -22.53
C ASP A 677 17.46 10.43 -22.85
N ASP A 678 16.14 10.64 -22.82
CA ASP A 678 15.53 11.94 -23.08
C ASP A 678 15.59 12.81 -21.81
N SER A 679 15.75 14.13 -21.97
CA SER A 679 15.58 15.09 -20.89
C SER A 679 14.19 15.73 -20.92
N PHE A 680 13.60 15.92 -19.75
CA PHE A 680 12.40 16.74 -19.62
C PHE A 680 12.81 18.15 -19.15
N ASP A 681 12.78 19.11 -20.05
CA ASP A 681 13.24 20.49 -19.76
C ASP A 681 12.10 21.44 -19.35
N GLY A 682 10.86 20.94 -19.30
CA GLY A 682 9.70 21.70 -18.86
C GLY A 682 9.78 22.13 -17.40
N VAL A 683 9.25 23.32 -17.11
CA VAL A 683 9.12 23.90 -15.77
C VAL A 683 7.66 24.23 -15.46
N PRO A 684 7.28 24.39 -14.19
CA PRO A 684 5.91 24.80 -13.84
C PRO A 684 5.52 26.11 -14.54
N GLY A 685 4.36 26.06 -15.21
CA GLY A 685 3.83 27.17 -16.03
C GLY A 685 3.95 26.97 -17.53
N ASP A 686 4.84 26.10 -17.99
CA ASP A 686 4.96 25.75 -19.41
C ASP A 686 3.74 25.00 -19.93
N PHE A 687 3.62 24.94 -21.27
CA PHE A 687 2.54 24.19 -21.92
C PHE A 687 3.10 23.09 -22.82
N ILE A 688 2.38 21.95 -22.81
CA ILE A 688 2.64 20.83 -23.73
C ILE A 688 1.39 20.62 -24.58
N TYR A 689 1.55 20.81 -25.90
CA TYR A 689 0.48 20.52 -26.85
C TYR A 689 0.59 19.10 -27.39
N VAL A 690 -0.49 18.34 -27.28
CA VAL A 690 -0.58 16.95 -27.75
C VAL A 690 -1.68 16.84 -28.79
N PRO A 691 -1.34 16.93 -30.09
CA PRO A 691 -2.31 16.87 -31.17
C PRO A 691 -2.85 15.47 -31.41
N GLU A 692 -4.13 15.36 -31.81
CA GLU A 692 -4.79 14.12 -32.24
C GLU A 692 -4.69 12.97 -31.19
N VAL A 693 -4.57 13.33 -29.93
CA VAL A 693 -4.36 12.35 -28.85
C VAL A 693 -5.49 11.33 -28.76
N ARG A 694 -6.74 11.76 -28.96
CA ARG A 694 -7.89 10.88 -28.94
C ARG A 694 -7.81 9.80 -30.02
N GLU A 695 -7.46 10.19 -31.24
CA GLU A 695 -7.35 9.26 -32.36
C GLU A 695 -6.17 8.29 -32.15
N LYS A 696 -5.02 8.79 -31.68
CA LYS A 696 -3.85 7.98 -31.39
C LYS A 696 -4.13 6.94 -30.30
N VAL A 697 -4.78 7.36 -29.21
CA VAL A 697 -5.22 6.43 -28.14
C VAL A 697 -6.20 5.39 -28.71
N ALA A 698 -7.15 5.78 -29.54
CA ALA A 698 -8.12 4.86 -30.13
C ALA A 698 -7.45 3.80 -31.03
N ARG A 699 -6.44 4.19 -31.81
CA ARG A 699 -5.66 3.26 -32.66
C ARG A 699 -4.71 2.37 -31.84
N GLY A 700 -4.36 2.79 -30.62
CA GLY A 700 -3.36 2.10 -29.79
C GLY A 700 -1.92 2.46 -30.17
N ASP A 701 -1.70 3.67 -30.70
CA ASP A 701 -0.36 4.16 -30.99
C ASP A 701 0.44 4.29 -29.69
N GLU A 702 1.65 3.74 -29.68
CA GLU A 702 2.51 3.82 -28.50
C GLU A 702 3.35 5.12 -28.50
N GLU A 703 3.63 5.69 -29.67
CA GLU A 703 4.36 6.95 -29.83
C GLU A 703 3.38 8.11 -30.01
N ILE A 704 3.46 9.08 -29.12
CA ILE A 704 2.57 10.24 -29.07
C ILE A 704 3.43 11.51 -29.21
N PRO A 705 3.62 12.02 -30.44
CA PRO A 705 4.31 13.29 -30.67
C PRO A 705 3.60 14.45 -29.96
N ALA A 706 4.38 15.30 -29.32
CA ALA A 706 3.92 16.47 -28.59
C ALA A 706 4.89 17.65 -28.81
N VAL A 707 4.50 18.84 -28.38
CA VAL A 707 5.32 20.05 -28.45
C VAL A 707 5.34 20.71 -27.08
N LEU A 708 6.53 20.82 -26.48
CA LEU A 708 6.76 21.63 -25.28
C LEU A 708 6.97 23.09 -25.69
N LEU A 709 6.20 23.98 -25.08
CA LEU A 709 6.34 25.43 -25.19
C LEU A 709 6.92 25.99 -23.89
N HIS A 710 8.18 26.41 -23.95
CA HIS A 710 8.93 27.04 -22.86
C HIS A 710 9.44 28.41 -23.29
N ASP A 711 9.10 29.46 -22.56
CA ASP A 711 9.51 30.86 -22.87
C ASP A 711 9.31 31.24 -24.36
N GLY A 712 8.18 30.85 -24.94
CA GLY A 712 7.83 31.10 -26.34
C GLY A 712 8.60 30.25 -27.37
N ARG A 713 9.45 29.34 -26.93
CA ARG A 713 10.20 28.40 -27.80
C ARG A 713 9.50 27.07 -27.84
N LYS A 714 9.42 26.48 -29.04
CA LYS A 714 8.90 25.15 -29.28
C LYS A 714 10.03 24.13 -29.24
N THR A 715 9.82 23.03 -28.53
CA THR A 715 10.72 21.87 -28.56
C THR A 715 9.84 20.62 -28.80
N ASP A 716 10.22 19.83 -29.79
CA ASP A 716 9.54 18.55 -30.04
C ASP A 716 9.75 17.61 -28.88
N LEU A 717 8.69 16.95 -28.48
CA LEU A 717 8.68 15.99 -27.37
C LEU A 717 8.01 14.70 -27.84
N LEU A 718 8.66 13.58 -27.63
CA LEU A 718 8.08 12.27 -27.92
C LEU A 718 7.63 11.60 -26.62
N LEU A 719 6.32 11.49 -26.43
CA LEU A 719 5.73 10.79 -25.31
C LEU A 719 5.40 9.35 -25.72
N TYR A 720 5.44 8.44 -24.76
CA TYR A 720 5.07 7.05 -25.00
C TYR A 720 3.87 6.64 -24.13
N LEU A 721 2.89 5.98 -24.76
CA LEU A 721 1.73 5.36 -24.10
C LEU A 721 1.81 3.84 -24.29
N LYS A 722 2.74 3.20 -23.57
CA LYS A 722 3.07 1.78 -23.75
C LYS A 722 2.14 0.86 -22.97
N ASN A 723 2.00 -0.37 -23.48
CA ASN A 723 1.34 -1.48 -22.79
C ASN A 723 -0.12 -1.17 -22.39
N THR A 724 -0.88 -0.51 -23.24
CA THR A 724 -2.34 -0.31 -23.06
C THR A 724 -3.11 -1.40 -23.75
N ASN A 725 -3.99 -2.10 -23.01
CA ASN A 725 -4.97 -3.01 -23.61
C ASN A 725 -6.21 -2.26 -24.16
N ALA A 726 -7.11 -2.97 -24.82
CA ALA A 726 -8.29 -2.36 -25.44
C ALA A 726 -9.23 -1.71 -24.40
N GLU A 727 -9.39 -2.33 -23.22
CA GLU A 727 -10.23 -1.77 -22.15
C GLU A 727 -9.60 -0.50 -21.56
N GLU A 728 -8.29 -0.51 -21.28
CA GLU A 728 -7.59 0.67 -20.79
C GLU A 728 -7.71 1.85 -21.76
N ARG A 729 -7.62 1.61 -23.07
CA ARG A 729 -7.81 2.66 -24.08
C ARG A 729 -9.23 3.22 -24.05
N GLU A 730 -10.25 2.35 -23.95
CA GLU A 730 -11.65 2.81 -23.88
C GLU A 730 -11.93 3.60 -22.58
N LEU A 731 -11.34 3.20 -21.44
CA LEU A 731 -11.38 3.95 -20.18
C LEU A 731 -10.82 5.38 -20.37
N LEU A 732 -9.65 5.50 -20.99
CA LEU A 732 -9.02 6.79 -21.28
C LEU A 732 -9.88 7.63 -22.23
N LEU A 733 -10.45 7.04 -23.29
CA LEU A 733 -11.32 7.72 -24.24
C LEU A 733 -12.61 8.24 -23.61
N ARG A 734 -13.18 7.49 -22.66
CA ARG A 734 -14.38 7.88 -21.90
C ARG A 734 -14.09 8.86 -20.78
N GLY A 735 -12.82 9.09 -20.42
CA GLY A 735 -12.37 10.03 -19.42
C GLY A 735 -12.19 9.46 -18.01
N CYS A 736 -12.87 8.39 -17.63
CA CYS A 736 -12.65 7.61 -16.41
C CYS A 736 -13.52 6.35 -16.37
N LEU A 737 -13.24 5.47 -15.38
CA LEU A 737 -13.99 4.23 -15.20
C LEU A 737 -15.49 4.47 -14.90
N ILE A 738 -15.86 5.55 -14.21
CA ILE A 738 -17.27 5.88 -13.92
C ILE A 738 -18.04 6.02 -15.22
N ASN A 739 -17.54 6.84 -16.13
CA ASN A 739 -18.20 7.08 -17.45
C ASN A 739 -18.24 5.80 -18.29
N TYR A 740 -17.16 5.01 -18.23
CA TYR A 740 -17.05 3.77 -19.00
C TYR A 740 -18.13 2.76 -18.57
N TYR A 741 -18.25 2.50 -17.27
CA TYR A 741 -19.21 1.53 -16.77
C TYR A 741 -20.65 2.05 -16.78
N ALA A 742 -20.88 3.35 -16.51
CA ALA A 742 -22.21 3.93 -16.63
C ALA A 742 -22.77 3.77 -18.08
N ALA A 743 -21.92 3.93 -19.09
CA ALA A 743 -22.32 3.71 -20.48
C ALA A 743 -22.63 2.23 -20.81
N LYS A 744 -21.94 1.27 -20.15
CA LYS A 744 -22.22 -0.16 -20.29
C LYS A 744 -23.50 -0.60 -19.58
N ALA A 745 -23.84 0.03 -18.45
CA ALA A 745 -25.05 -0.29 -17.68
C ALA A 745 -26.34 0.16 -18.39
N VAL A 746 -26.26 1.10 -19.33
CA VAL A 746 -27.41 1.61 -20.13
C VAL A 746 -27.68 0.78 -21.39
N ASN A 747 -26.69 -0.01 -21.86
CA ASN A 747 -26.80 -0.92 -22.96
C ASN A 747 -27.08 -2.36 -22.52
#